data_934d4060bb465451ce49d11fd7a5fea9
#
_entry.id   934d4060bb465451ce49d11fd7a5fea9
#
_cell.length_a   1.000
_cell.length_b   1.000
_cell.length_c   1.000
_cell.angle_alpha   90.00
_cell.angle_beta   90.00
_cell.angle_gamma   90.00
#
_symmetry.space_group_name_H-M   'P 1'
#
loop_
_entity.id
_entity.type
_entity.pdbx_description
1 polymer ?
#
loop_
_entity_poly.entity_id
_entity_poly.type
_entity_poly.pdbx_seq_one_letter_code
_entity_poly.pdbx_strand_id
1 'polypeptide(L)'
;MALPGTIVQIMWAACLRCGLGVCLVWGGFWGFASEPSSAASADFNQPTIQSLLQNHCVSCHGGVKKRGGFSVVSLEPMLGKGDSDVPILVPGKPEASLLWHRVQTEDVSQRMPPEDQPPLTTEEVHLMERWIQEGAHWPLHWAFEPPKPGSQRSSQLHPVDARILEVLNQKGMEPSEPAAPTVLLRRLYLDLTGLLPSSDQWSRHLDMLSRGDVHSVVDQILASPHFGERWARHWLDQARYADSLGYEKDSVKKDAWQYRDWVVQAFNADIPFDRFSALQLAGDLIDPENPQALLATKIHLQTQFNLEGGIDAEEDRVKRVIDRVNMVGATWLGITVGCAQCHDHPYDPFSQSDYYHLMAFFNNVDEEASFLHRVPDEAQLESVMMERRRLQDQLETMLQRQLTDKSLNNQVVGQLVKLFQYDQNKGLTRHMRERSQQRRATHVLIRGDFRRPNLALGNMEPAVPAIGKFLPSPPNHVDRRFLAEWLFSENHPLTARVFINKVWGHLLGQPLVETPQDFGSRAQEPVHRELLDWMSSWWMDQGRWSLKELIRMIVTSKTYQQSSNHRPHLSQVDPQNRFFARQNRFRVEAEVLRDIALQMSGLLDLRIGGPAVFPPMPEVVIQQSYSRYHHPSQGGDRYRRGLYTFFRRTAPDPNLMVFDCPDASASQALRGSSNNPLQALAILNNEVFHEAAQSLAQRLWNDSDLKTDHQRLTRLFEWGFGRAPSEKEADMILPLLAATRAYTGEHPDQLSALQASDLSEMDQASERAAWVALARLILNLDAFITRE
;
A
#
# COMPACT_ATOMS: atom_id res chain seq x y z
N MET A 1 -22.68 -11.99 -22.20
CA MET A 1 -24.08 -12.46 -22.14
C MET A 1 -24.47 -12.49 -20.66
N ALA A 2 -25.45 -11.68 -20.28
CA ALA A 2 -25.97 -11.74 -18.92
C ALA A 2 -26.71 -13.09 -18.74
N LEU A 3 -26.32 -13.83 -17.70
CA LEU A 3 -27.05 -15.03 -17.30
C LEU A 3 -28.48 -14.63 -16.92
N PRO A 4 -29.51 -15.39 -17.32
CA PRO A 4 -30.87 -15.08 -16.89
C PRO A 4 -30.95 -15.07 -15.37
N GLY A 5 -31.70 -14.14 -14.79
CA GLY A 5 -31.86 -13.93 -13.35
C GLY A 5 -32.38 -15.13 -12.53
N THR A 6 -32.59 -16.27 -13.16
CA THR A 6 -33.15 -17.50 -12.66
C THR A 6 -32.26 -18.20 -11.62
N ILE A 7 -30.92 -18.16 -11.75
CA ILE A 7 -30.01 -18.82 -10.77
C ILE A 7 -29.99 -18.05 -9.44
N VAL A 8 -30.08 -16.72 -9.49
CA VAL A 8 -30.23 -15.89 -8.28
C VAL A 8 -31.56 -16.16 -7.60
N GLN A 9 -32.64 -16.41 -8.39
CA GLN A 9 -33.94 -16.78 -7.87
C GLN A 9 -33.99 -18.17 -7.22
N ILE A 10 -33.17 -19.10 -7.69
CA ILE A 10 -33.09 -20.45 -7.10
C ILE A 10 -32.39 -20.40 -5.73
N MET A 11 -31.31 -19.64 -5.59
CA MET A 11 -30.65 -19.46 -4.31
C MET A 11 -31.58 -18.74 -3.31
N TRP A 12 -32.42 -17.77 -3.77
CA TRP A 12 -33.43 -17.09 -2.96
C TRP A 12 -34.59 -18.02 -2.57
N ALA A 13 -35.08 -18.85 -3.49
CA ALA A 13 -36.17 -19.79 -3.22
C ALA A 13 -35.76 -20.93 -2.27
N ALA A 14 -34.50 -21.38 -2.31
CA ALA A 14 -33.97 -22.37 -1.39
C ALA A 14 -33.78 -21.78 0.03
N CYS A 15 -33.33 -20.56 0.15
CA CYS A 15 -33.21 -19.84 1.43
C CYS A 15 -34.58 -19.57 2.09
N LEU A 16 -35.61 -19.26 1.30
CA LEU A 16 -36.95 -19.02 1.81
C LEU A 16 -37.64 -20.29 2.29
N ARG A 17 -37.35 -21.48 1.72
CA ARG A 17 -37.91 -22.77 2.17
C ARG A 17 -37.22 -23.32 3.41
N CYS A 18 -35.98 -22.89 3.70
CA CYS A 18 -35.24 -23.32 4.89
C CYS A 18 -35.47 -22.49 6.16
N GLY A 19 -36.44 -21.58 6.18
CA GLY A 19 -36.86 -20.91 7.43
C GLY A 19 -35.86 -19.92 8.04
N LEU A 20 -34.90 -19.44 7.27
CA LEU A 20 -34.01 -18.36 7.72
C LEU A 20 -34.69 -17.01 7.46
N GLY A 21 -35.42 -16.56 8.48
CA GLY A 21 -36.06 -15.24 8.50
C GLY A 21 -35.00 -14.13 8.46
N VAL A 22 -34.90 -13.43 7.34
CA VAL A 22 -34.23 -12.14 7.27
C VAL A 22 -35.18 -11.11 7.88
N CYS A 23 -34.94 -10.71 9.12
CA CYS A 23 -35.58 -9.55 9.73
C CYS A 23 -35.07 -8.28 9.02
N LEU A 24 -35.87 -7.77 8.08
CA LEU A 24 -35.77 -6.38 7.62
C LEU A 24 -36.35 -5.48 8.73
N VAL A 25 -35.45 -4.91 9.56
CA VAL A 25 -35.80 -3.86 10.50
C VAL A 25 -35.80 -2.53 9.78
N TRP A 26 -36.96 -2.05 9.43
CA TRP A 26 -37.22 -0.64 9.20
C TRP A 26 -37.25 0.05 10.56
N GLY A 27 -36.16 0.69 10.96
CA GLY A 27 -36.04 1.49 12.18
C GLY A 27 -36.14 2.97 11.86
N GLY A 28 -37.24 3.57 12.25
CA GLY A 28 -37.43 5.03 12.20
C GLY A 28 -36.43 5.72 13.15
N PHE A 29 -35.97 6.89 12.73
CA PHE A 29 -35.23 7.85 13.54
C PHE A 29 -36.06 8.27 14.78
N TRP A 30 -35.61 7.85 15.95
CA TRP A 30 -35.94 8.51 17.21
C TRP A 30 -34.63 8.81 17.93
N GLY A 31 -34.35 10.10 18.06
CA GLY A 31 -33.22 10.58 18.82
C GLY A 31 -33.39 10.28 20.32
N PHE A 32 -32.50 9.54 20.89
CA PHE A 32 -32.24 9.54 22.33
C PHE A 32 -30.85 10.14 22.54
N ALA A 33 -30.85 11.34 23.08
CA ALA A 33 -29.68 11.91 23.72
C ALA A 33 -29.43 11.07 25.00
N SER A 34 -28.41 10.21 24.97
CA SER A 34 -27.86 9.59 26.16
C SER A 34 -26.68 10.44 26.63
N GLU A 35 -26.80 10.96 27.84
CA GLU A 35 -25.69 11.57 28.60
C GLU A 35 -24.51 10.59 28.65
N PRO A 36 -23.26 11.06 28.52
CA PRO A 36 -22.11 10.20 28.69
C PRO A 36 -21.93 9.86 30.16
N SER A 37 -22.12 8.60 30.51
CA SER A 37 -21.73 8.08 31.82
C SER A 37 -20.21 8.19 31.96
N SER A 38 -19.73 8.92 32.93
CA SER A 38 -18.35 9.02 33.33
C SER A 38 -17.86 7.67 33.89
N ALA A 39 -17.33 6.82 33.02
CA ALA A 39 -16.47 5.72 33.41
C ALA A 39 -15.03 6.10 33.10
N ALA A 40 -14.21 6.14 34.13
CA ALA A 40 -12.83 6.57 34.14
C ALA A 40 -12.01 5.97 32.97
N SER A 41 -11.77 6.78 31.93
CA SER A 41 -10.72 6.53 30.95
C SER A 41 -9.40 6.98 31.56
N ALA A 42 -8.55 6.01 31.91
CA ALA A 42 -7.23 6.27 32.41
C ALA A 42 -6.38 7.06 31.38
N ASP A 43 -5.95 8.20 31.78
CA ASP A 43 -4.79 9.05 31.41
C ASP A 43 -3.93 8.67 30.19
N PHE A 44 -4.47 8.73 28.98
CA PHE A 44 -3.70 8.86 27.75
C PHE A 44 -3.80 10.25 27.08
N ASN A 45 -4.53 11.18 27.68
CA ASN A 45 -4.79 12.51 27.14
C ASN A 45 -4.44 13.62 28.11
N GLN A 46 -3.20 13.68 28.59
CA GLN A 46 -2.73 15.00 29.05
C GLN A 46 -2.48 15.84 27.79
N PRO A 47 -3.17 16.98 27.61
CA PRO A 47 -2.94 17.85 26.48
C PRO A 47 -1.50 18.30 26.46
N THR A 48 -0.76 17.98 25.41
CA THR A 48 0.58 18.52 25.20
C THR A 48 0.46 19.95 24.65
N ILE A 49 1.45 20.79 24.87
CA ILE A 49 1.45 22.13 24.29
C ILE A 49 1.30 22.09 22.75
N GLN A 50 1.85 21.08 22.11
CA GLN A 50 1.71 20.90 20.65
C GLN A 50 0.28 20.57 20.24
N SER A 51 -0.40 19.66 20.93
CA SER A 51 -1.81 19.34 20.65
C SER A 51 -2.71 20.54 20.90
N LEU A 52 -2.43 21.34 21.93
CA LEU A 52 -3.15 22.59 22.19
C LEU A 52 -2.98 23.58 21.03
N LEU A 53 -1.75 23.86 20.62
CA LEU A 53 -1.47 24.77 19.51
C LEU A 53 -2.05 24.28 18.18
N GLN A 54 -1.98 22.98 17.92
CA GLN A 54 -2.57 22.38 16.72
C GLN A 54 -4.09 22.52 16.67
N ASN A 55 -4.77 22.24 17.77
CA ASN A 55 -6.22 22.26 17.81
C ASN A 55 -6.80 23.67 17.76
N HIS A 56 -6.17 24.64 18.42
CA HIS A 56 -6.74 25.98 18.62
C HIS A 56 -6.09 27.10 17.80
N CYS A 57 -4.82 26.93 17.36
CA CYS A 57 -4.05 28.04 16.80
C CYS A 57 -3.65 27.85 15.33
N VAL A 58 -3.33 26.63 14.89
CA VAL A 58 -2.80 26.31 13.54
C VAL A 58 -3.77 26.74 12.43
N SER A 59 -5.08 26.70 12.64
CA SER A 59 -6.08 27.11 11.64
C SER A 59 -5.90 28.55 11.14
N CYS A 60 -5.31 29.42 11.99
CA CYS A 60 -5.03 30.84 11.69
C CYS A 60 -3.54 31.18 11.67
N HIS A 61 -2.73 30.49 12.48
CA HIS A 61 -1.28 30.73 12.65
C HIS A 61 -0.43 29.52 12.21
N GLY A 62 -0.88 28.76 11.20
CA GLY A 62 -0.17 27.61 10.64
C GLY A 62 0.74 27.98 9.45
N GLY A 63 1.17 26.96 8.71
CA GLY A 63 2.02 27.13 7.54
C GLY A 63 1.36 27.87 6.38
N VAL A 64 0.02 27.76 6.24
CA VAL A 64 -0.75 28.36 5.15
C VAL A 64 -1.20 29.78 5.49
N LYS A 65 -1.80 29.97 6.67
CA LYS A 65 -2.24 31.25 7.19
C LYS A 65 -1.29 31.66 8.30
N LYS A 66 -0.60 32.77 8.10
CA LYS A 66 0.31 33.36 9.10
C LYS A 66 -0.29 34.67 9.59
N ARG A 67 -1.52 34.62 10.15
CA ARG A 67 -2.15 35.83 10.71
C ARG A 67 -1.24 36.37 11.82
N GLY A 68 -1.08 37.69 11.84
CA GLY A 68 -0.15 38.36 12.77
C GLY A 68 1.34 38.15 12.42
N GLY A 69 1.64 37.68 11.19
CA GLY A 69 3.01 37.56 10.69
C GLY A 69 3.83 36.40 11.26
N PHE A 70 3.23 35.43 11.95
CA PHE A 70 3.95 34.30 12.56
C PHE A 70 3.23 32.96 12.40
N SER A 71 3.95 31.86 12.69
CA SER A 71 3.41 30.48 12.68
C SER A 71 3.69 29.81 14.02
N VAL A 72 2.77 28.94 14.43
CA VAL A 72 2.89 28.08 15.63
C VAL A 72 3.28 26.64 15.30
N VAL A 73 3.69 26.34 14.06
CA VAL A 73 4.11 24.99 13.65
C VAL A 73 5.50 24.64 14.21
N SER A 74 6.32 25.64 14.46
CA SER A 74 7.64 25.50 15.10
C SER A 74 7.91 26.66 16.06
N LEU A 75 8.91 26.52 16.92
CA LEU A 75 9.23 27.53 17.94
C LEU A 75 9.79 28.81 17.33
N GLU A 76 10.67 28.70 16.34
CA GLU A 76 11.44 29.80 15.80
C GLU A 76 10.58 31.02 15.37
N PRO A 77 9.48 30.87 14.60
CA PRO A 77 8.65 32.01 14.23
C PRO A 77 7.97 32.70 15.43
N MET A 78 7.73 31.96 16.52
CA MET A 78 7.08 32.50 17.72
C MET A 78 8.03 33.34 18.56
N LEU A 79 9.35 33.13 18.45
CA LEU A 79 10.34 33.95 19.16
C LEU A 79 10.48 35.38 18.61
N GLY A 80 9.90 35.62 17.42
CA GLY A 80 9.85 36.93 16.79
C GLY A 80 8.71 37.82 17.28
N LYS A 81 8.49 38.93 16.59
CA LYS A 81 7.40 39.89 16.88
C LYS A 81 6.20 39.73 15.95
N GLY A 82 6.39 39.05 14.83
CA GLY A 82 5.37 39.01 13.76
C GLY A 82 5.04 40.43 13.26
N ASP A 83 3.74 40.70 13.09
CA ASP A 83 3.23 42.03 12.72
C ASP A 83 3.05 42.97 13.93
N SER A 84 3.46 42.57 15.13
CA SER A 84 3.34 43.37 16.35
C SER A 84 4.67 44.00 16.77
N ASP A 85 4.59 45.04 17.61
CA ASP A 85 5.78 45.63 18.22
C ASP A 85 6.30 44.87 19.46
N VAL A 86 5.48 43.95 19.96
CA VAL A 86 5.75 43.13 21.16
C VAL A 86 6.15 41.70 20.75
N PRO A 87 7.15 41.08 21.42
CA PRO A 87 7.48 39.68 21.17
C PRO A 87 6.29 38.74 21.36
N ILE A 88 6.09 37.82 20.41
CA ILE A 88 5.00 36.81 20.47
C ILE A 88 5.22 35.89 21.68
N LEU A 89 6.45 35.41 21.87
CA LEU A 89 6.84 34.49 22.92
C LEU A 89 8.22 34.90 23.49
N VAL A 90 8.31 35.02 24.77
CA VAL A 90 9.58 35.22 25.50
C VAL A 90 9.77 34.05 26.46
N PRO A 91 10.69 33.11 26.16
CA PRO A 91 10.95 31.97 27.02
C PRO A 91 11.25 32.37 28.47
N GLY A 92 10.62 31.71 29.43
CA GLY A 92 10.73 31.99 30.86
C GLY A 92 9.94 33.19 31.40
N LYS A 93 9.22 33.91 30.51
CA LYS A 93 8.54 35.16 30.89
C LYS A 93 7.14 35.27 30.28
N PRO A 94 6.12 34.65 30.88
CA PRO A 94 4.74 34.74 30.40
C PRO A 94 4.26 36.20 30.27
N GLU A 95 4.56 37.02 31.29
CA GLU A 95 4.16 38.41 31.35
C GLU A 95 4.79 39.31 30.27
N ALA A 96 5.84 38.85 29.59
CA ALA A 96 6.46 39.52 28.45
C ALA A 96 6.03 38.94 27.11
N SER A 97 5.20 37.88 27.09
CA SER A 97 4.76 37.14 25.91
C SER A 97 3.38 37.59 25.45
N LEU A 98 3.26 38.11 24.21
CA LEU A 98 1.98 38.53 23.63
C LEU A 98 1.00 37.33 23.54
N LEU A 99 1.51 36.12 23.22
CA LEU A 99 0.75 34.89 23.20
C LEU A 99 -0.01 34.65 24.51
N TRP A 100 0.67 34.81 25.66
CA TRP A 100 0.09 34.67 26.99
C TRP A 100 -1.03 35.66 27.23
N HIS A 101 -0.79 36.94 26.93
CA HIS A 101 -1.81 38.00 27.11
C HIS A 101 -3.06 37.76 26.27
N ARG A 102 -2.88 37.21 25.05
CA ARG A 102 -4.01 36.98 24.13
C ARG A 102 -4.87 35.79 24.52
N VAL A 103 -4.32 34.76 25.20
CA VAL A 103 -5.12 33.57 25.59
C VAL A 103 -5.84 33.73 26.92
N GLN A 104 -5.34 34.61 27.80
CA GLN A 104 -5.95 34.86 29.16
C GLN A 104 -6.91 36.04 29.21
N THR A 105 -6.89 36.95 28.23
CA THR A 105 -7.71 38.16 28.28
C THR A 105 -9.21 37.85 28.13
N GLU A 106 -10.03 38.52 28.97
CA GLU A 106 -11.48 38.48 28.88
C GLU A 106 -12.03 39.40 27.76
N ASP A 107 -11.19 40.35 27.28
CA ASP A 107 -11.58 41.20 26.14
C ASP A 107 -11.70 40.42 24.86
N VAL A 108 -12.95 40.15 24.48
CA VAL A 108 -13.31 39.33 23.32
C VAL A 108 -12.69 39.87 22.02
N SER A 109 -12.45 41.18 21.92
CA SER A 109 -11.84 41.77 20.71
C SER A 109 -10.32 41.47 20.60
N GLN A 110 -9.69 41.08 21.68
CA GLN A 110 -8.25 40.79 21.74
C GLN A 110 -7.94 39.32 22.02
N ARG A 111 -8.91 38.59 22.54
CA ARG A 111 -8.75 37.17 22.92
C ARG A 111 -8.41 36.27 21.74
N MET A 112 -7.57 35.27 22.01
CA MET A 112 -7.30 34.15 21.12
C MET A 112 -7.63 32.81 21.84
N PRO A 113 -8.35 31.87 21.21
CA PRO A 113 -9.01 31.99 19.90
C PRO A 113 -10.09 33.08 19.83
N PRO A 114 -10.40 33.61 18.61
CA PRO A 114 -11.39 34.66 18.43
C PRO A 114 -12.82 34.19 18.78
N GLU A 115 -13.78 35.14 18.80
CA GLU A 115 -15.15 34.93 19.28
C GLU A 115 -15.91 33.80 18.58
N ASP A 116 -15.60 33.52 17.32
CA ASP A 116 -16.19 32.44 16.50
C ASP A 116 -15.66 31.05 16.87
N GLN A 117 -14.72 30.97 17.82
CA GLN A 117 -14.15 29.72 18.34
C GLN A 117 -14.23 29.67 19.87
N PRO A 118 -14.34 28.42 20.47
CA PRO A 118 -14.37 28.30 21.91
C PRO A 118 -13.07 28.79 22.55
N PRO A 119 -13.15 29.48 23.72
CA PRO A 119 -11.95 29.85 24.46
C PRO A 119 -11.19 28.63 24.95
N LEU A 120 -9.90 28.81 25.27
CA LEU A 120 -9.14 27.77 25.97
C LEU A 120 -9.74 27.50 27.35
N THR A 121 -9.70 26.26 27.78
CA THR A 121 -10.06 25.88 29.14
C THR A 121 -9.03 26.40 30.16
N THR A 122 -9.38 26.46 31.42
CA THR A 122 -8.46 26.91 32.49
C THR A 122 -7.22 26.03 32.54
N GLU A 123 -7.36 24.73 32.33
CA GLU A 123 -6.28 23.76 32.32
C GLU A 123 -5.33 23.99 31.12
N GLU A 124 -5.86 24.34 29.96
CA GLU A 124 -5.09 24.66 28.75
C GLU A 124 -4.32 25.97 28.91
N VAL A 125 -4.92 26.97 29.51
CA VAL A 125 -4.26 28.25 29.84
C VAL A 125 -3.13 28.03 30.84
N HIS A 126 -3.32 27.27 31.90
CA HIS A 126 -2.27 26.90 32.85
C HIS A 126 -1.16 26.04 32.24
N LEU A 127 -1.50 25.17 31.26
CA LEU A 127 -0.51 24.40 30.54
C LEU A 127 0.41 25.33 29.72
N MET A 128 -0.18 26.30 29.03
CA MET A 128 0.58 27.29 28.23
C MET A 128 1.47 28.17 29.14
N GLU A 129 0.95 28.63 30.28
CA GLU A 129 1.70 29.41 31.25
C GLU A 129 2.93 28.66 31.74
N ARG A 130 2.75 27.44 32.20
CA ARG A 130 3.80 26.56 32.69
C ARG A 130 4.87 26.31 31.64
N TRP A 131 4.44 26.01 30.41
CA TRP A 131 5.35 25.80 29.28
C TRP A 131 6.25 27.04 29.04
N ILE A 132 5.66 28.24 29.04
CA ILE A 132 6.44 29.48 28.88
C ILE A 132 7.40 29.68 30.05
N GLN A 133 6.93 29.50 31.32
CA GLN A 133 7.74 29.64 32.53
C GLN A 133 8.94 28.67 32.53
N GLU A 134 8.76 27.44 32.04
CA GLU A 134 9.81 26.44 31.94
C GLU A 134 10.77 26.66 30.77
N GLY A 135 10.66 27.82 30.08
CA GLY A 135 11.60 28.23 29.01
C GLY A 135 11.08 27.92 27.61
N ALA A 136 9.78 27.62 27.44
CA ALA A 136 9.13 27.36 26.16
C ALA A 136 9.85 26.27 25.34
N HIS A 137 10.33 25.26 26.01
CA HIS A 137 10.98 24.15 25.33
C HIS A 137 10.01 23.52 24.33
N TRP A 138 10.39 23.51 23.04
CA TRP A 138 9.61 22.89 22.01
C TRP A 138 9.85 21.38 22.05
N PRO A 139 8.89 20.56 22.53
CA PRO A 139 9.08 19.13 22.50
C PRO A 139 9.09 18.66 21.05
N LEU A 140 10.08 17.89 20.69
CA LEU A 140 10.09 17.25 19.39
C LEU A 140 8.94 16.22 19.33
N HIS A 141 8.15 16.26 18.27
CA HIS A 141 7.11 15.24 18.10
C HIS A 141 7.76 13.84 18.07
N TRP A 142 7.13 12.86 18.71
CA TRP A 142 7.67 11.51 18.89
C TRP A 142 8.22 10.89 17.60
N ALA A 143 7.55 11.16 16.46
CA ALA A 143 7.94 10.61 15.17
C ALA A 143 9.28 11.17 14.65
N PHE A 144 9.68 12.37 15.08
CA PHE A 144 10.91 13.02 14.67
C PHE A 144 12.07 12.82 15.66
N GLU A 145 11.86 12.09 16.75
CA GLU A 145 12.93 11.60 17.62
C GLU A 145 13.54 10.31 17.03
N PRO A 146 14.86 10.11 17.06
CA PRO A 146 15.46 8.83 16.68
C PRO A 146 14.84 7.66 17.44
N PRO A 147 14.69 6.48 16.82
CA PRO A 147 14.18 5.30 17.52
C PRO A 147 15.09 4.93 18.68
N LYS A 148 14.50 4.63 19.82
CA LYS A 148 15.25 4.23 21.01
C LYS A 148 15.40 2.71 21.03
N PRO A 149 16.59 2.15 21.29
CA PRO A 149 16.80 0.70 21.29
C PRO A 149 16.00 -0.05 22.36
N GLY A 150 15.31 0.67 23.26
CA GLY A 150 14.54 0.10 24.35
C GLY A 150 15.42 -0.54 25.44
N SER A 151 14.82 -0.90 26.56
CA SER A 151 15.53 -1.62 27.61
C SER A 151 15.82 -3.07 27.15
N GLN A 152 17.06 -3.54 27.30
CA GLN A 152 17.36 -4.96 27.18
C GLN A 152 16.59 -5.70 28.28
N ARG A 153 15.51 -6.38 27.88
CA ARG A 153 14.77 -7.24 28.83
C ARG A 153 15.38 -8.62 28.81
N SER A 154 15.92 -9.05 29.91
CA SER A 154 16.36 -10.43 30.14
C SER A 154 15.15 -11.35 30.30
N SER A 155 14.21 -11.36 29.34
CA SER A 155 13.05 -12.23 29.42
C SER A 155 13.26 -13.47 28.56
N GLN A 156 12.82 -14.62 29.04
CA GLN A 156 12.73 -15.86 28.26
C GLN A 156 11.62 -15.78 27.19
N LEU A 157 10.90 -14.68 27.15
CA LEU A 157 9.81 -14.42 26.20
C LEU A 157 10.34 -13.90 24.88
N HIS A 158 9.62 -14.20 23.80
CA HIS A 158 9.84 -13.61 22.50
C HIS A 158 9.78 -12.06 22.60
N PRO A 159 10.72 -11.31 21.99
CA PRO A 159 10.82 -9.87 22.19
C PRO A 159 9.57 -9.06 21.83
N VAL A 160 8.83 -9.48 20.80
CA VAL A 160 7.55 -8.89 20.41
C VAL A 160 6.50 -9.15 21.50
N ASP A 161 6.39 -10.41 21.94
CA ASP A 161 5.38 -10.81 22.93
C ASP A 161 5.59 -10.13 24.27
N ALA A 162 6.85 -9.99 24.71
CA ALA A 162 7.16 -9.33 25.99
C ALA A 162 6.61 -7.89 26.04
N ARG A 163 6.68 -7.16 24.92
CA ARG A 163 6.19 -5.76 24.84
C ARG A 163 4.69 -5.67 24.67
N ILE A 164 4.10 -6.56 23.91
CA ILE A 164 2.63 -6.63 23.75
C ILE A 164 1.99 -7.01 25.09
N LEU A 165 2.50 -8.06 25.77
CA LEU A 165 1.98 -8.52 27.05
C LEU A 165 2.08 -7.46 28.14
N GLU A 166 3.13 -6.64 28.16
CA GLU A 166 3.23 -5.55 29.14
C GLU A 166 2.06 -4.57 29.01
N VAL A 167 1.75 -4.13 27.79
CA VAL A 167 0.62 -3.22 27.53
C VAL A 167 -0.71 -3.90 27.86
N LEU A 168 -0.89 -5.17 27.49
CA LEU A 168 -2.09 -5.93 27.83
C LEU A 168 -2.29 -6.04 29.34
N ASN A 169 -1.23 -6.36 30.10
CA ASN A 169 -1.27 -6.45 31.55
C ASN A 169 -1.64 -5.10 32.21
N GLN A 170 -1.09 -3.99 31.71
CA GLN A 170 -1.45 -2.65 32.18
C GLN A 170 -2.93 -2.32 31.95
N LYS A 171 -3.53 -2.92 30.92
CA LYS A 171 -4.96 -2.74 30.57
C LYS A 171 -5.86 -3.81 31.18
N GLY A 172 -5.32 -4.76 31.94
CA GLY A 172 -6.08 -5.89 32.51
C GLY A 172 -6.66 -6.82 31.43
N MET A 173 -5.99 -6.91 30.27
CA MET A 173 -6.41 -7.72 29.13
C MET A 173 -5.52 -8.96 28.99
N GLU A 174 -6.12 -10.05 28.56
CA GLU A 174 -5.40 -11.29 28.27
C GLU A 174 -5.33 -11.54 26.75
N PRO A 175 -4.21 -12.07 26.24
CA PRO A 175 -4.11 -12.48 24.85
C PRO A 175 -5.09 -13.63 24.56
N SER A 176 -5.46 -13.78 23.29
CA SER A 176 -6.26 -14.93 22.84
C SER A 176 -5.42 -16.21 22.83
N GLU A 177 -6.13 -17.35 22.95
CA GLU A 177 -5.52 -18.66 22.77
C GLU A 177 -4.85 -18.77 21.37
N PRO A 178 -3.88 -19.66 21.22
CA PRO A 178 -3.26 -19.94 19.92
C PRO A 178 -4.32 -20.33 18.87
N ALA A 179 -4.10 -19.94 17.63
CA ALA A 179 -4.90 -20.41 16.50
C ALA A 179 -4.73 -21.91 16.29
N ALA A 180 -5.76 -22.58 15.77
CA ALA A 180 -5.63 -23.98 15.36
C ALA A 180 -4.49 -24.12 14.30
N PRO A 181 -3.71 -25.22 14.33
CA PRO A 181 -2.58 -25.39 13.40
C PRO A 181 -2.94 -25.22 11.93
N THR A 182 -4.13 -25.65 11.51
CA THR A 182 -4.64 -25.48 10.14
C THR A 182 -4.88 -24.00 9.80
N VAL A 183 -5.45 -23.23 10.71
CA VAL A 183 -5.67 -21.78 10.57
C VAL A 183 -4.33 -21.05 10.50
N LEU A 184 -3.41 -21.38 11.41
CA LEU A 184 -2.07 -20.78 11.44
C LEU A 184 -1.30 -21.08 10.15
N LEU A 185 -1.32 -22.31 9.67
CA LEU A 185 -0.60 -22.70 8.45
C LEU A 185 -1.16 -21.98 7.22
N ARG A 186 -2.51 -21.93 7.07
CA ARG A 186 -3.14 -21.18 5.98
C ARG A 186 -2.78 -19.70 6.04
N ARG A 187 -2.80 -19.10 7.22
CA ARG A 187 -2.40 -17.72 7.48
C ARG A 187 -0.96 -17.46 7.03
N LEU A 188 -0.01 -18.28 7.46
CA LEU A 188 1.41 -18.17 7.08
C LEU A 188 1.60 -18.21 5.57
N TYR A 189 0.94 -19.15 4.88
CA TYR A 189 1.05 -19.26 3.43
C TYR A 189 0.45 -18.06 2.68
N LEU A 190 -0.74 -17.59 3.10
CA LEU A 190 -1.37 -16.40 2.50
C LEU A 190 -0.55 -15.13 2.73
N ASP A 191 -0.01 -14.95 3.92
CA ASP A 191 0.77 -13.74 4.25
C ASP A 191 2.16 -13.75 3.61
N LEU A 192 2.82 -14.91 3.50
CA LEU A 192 4.19 -15.00 3.02
C LEU A 192 4.30 -15.29 1.52
N THR A 193 3.33 -15.98 0.92
CA THR A 193 3.38 -16.36 -0.50
C THR A 193 2.17 -15.94 -1.31
N GLY A 194 1.04 -15.60 -0.66
CA GLY A 194 -0.24 -15.32 -1.32
C GLY A 194 -0.87 -16.55 -1.97
N LEU A 195 -0.49 -17.75 -1.54
CA LEU A 195 -0.96 -19.03 -2.05
C LEU A 195 -1.47 -19.90 -0.90
N LEU A 196 -2.17 -20.99 -1.23
CA LEU A 196 -2.50 -22.05 -0.29
C LEU A 196 -1.36 -23.09 -0.23
N PRO A 197 -1.18 -23.82 0.88
CA PRO A 197 -0.29 -24.98 0.89
C PRO A 197 -0.73 -26.04 -0.12
N SER A 198 0.21 -26.73 -0.77
CA SER A 198 -0.08 -27.95 -1.52
C SER A 198 -0.47 -29.10 -0.55
N SER A 199 -1.05 -30.18 -1.06
CA SER A 199 -1.42 -31.35 -0.23
C SER A 199 -0.24 -31.87 0.59
N ASP A 200 0.95 -31.97 -0.01
CA ASP A 200 2.17 -32.40 0.68
C ASP A 200 2.63 -31.39 1.73
N GLN A 201 2.51 -30.11 1.44
CA GLN A 201 2.85 -29.04 2.38
C GLN A 201 1.86 -28.99 3.54
N TRP A 202 0.54 -29.23 3.30
CA TRP A 202 -0.43 -29.38 4.38
C TRP A 202 0.00 -30.48 5.34
N SER A 203 0.24 -31.69 4.85
CA SER A 203 0.58 -32.84 5.70
C SER A 203 1.86 -32.62 6.48
N ARG A 204 2.93 -32.20 5.81
CA ARG A 204 4.27 -32.03 6.41
C ARG A 204 4.31 -30.89 7.42
N HIS A 205 3.78 -29.72 7.06
CA HIS A 205 3.89 -28.55 7.93
C HIS A 205 2.89 -28.59 9.10
N LEU A 206 1.73 -29.24 8.95
CA LEU A 206 0.84 -29.50 10.09
C LEU A 206 1.49 -30.42 11.13
N ASP A 207 2.19 -31.47 10.71
CA ASP A 207 2.95 -32.33 11.60
C ASP A 207 4.06 -31.54 12.34
N MET A 208 4.79 -30.67 11.64
CA MET A 208 5.79 -29.81 12.27
C MET A 208 5.16 -28.83 13.28
N LEU A 209 4.07 -28.14 12.90
CA LEU A 209 3.36 -27.23 13.80
C LEU A 209 2.80 -27.93 15.04
N SER A 210 2.29 -29.17 14.89
CA SER A 210 1.78 -29.97 16.03
C SER A 210 2.88 -30.33 17.04
N ARG A 211 4.15 -30.38 16.61
CA ARG A 211 5.34 -30.57 17.47
C ARG A 211 5.91 -29.25 17.99
N GLY A 212 5.30 -28.10 17.67
CA GLY A 212 5.76 -26.76 18.08
C GLY A 212 6.88 -26.19 17.23
N ASP A 213 7.23 -26.79 16.09
CA ASP A 213 8.33 -26.34 15.21
C ASP A 213 7.86 -25.27 14.20
N VAL A 214 7.38 -24.14 14.71
CA VAL A 214 6.93 -23.02 13.87
C VAL A 214 8.09 -22.36 13.12
N HIS A 215 9.28 -22.32 13.71
CA HIS A 215 10.46 -21.68 13.11
C HIS A 215 10.85 -22.35 11.79
N SER A 216 11.00 -23.67 11.78
CA SER A 216 11.38 -24.40 10.57
C SER A 216 10.29 -24.30 9.47
N VAL A 217 8.99 -24.25 9.85
CA VAL A 217 7.91 -24.03 8.89
C VAL A 217 8.03 -22.66 8.26
N VAL A 218 8.22 -21.61 9.05
CA VAL A 218 8.41 -20.23 8.57
C VAL A 218 9.63 -20.13 7.65
N ASP A 219 10.78 -20.72 8.04
CA ASP A 219 12.00 -20.69 7.24
C ASP A 219 11.80 -21.35 5.86
N GLN A 220 11.09 -22.49 5.81
CA GLN A 220 10.76 -23.14 4.53
C GLN A 220 9.83 -22.29 3.65
N ILE A 221 8.87 -21.59 4.22
CA ILE A 221 7.96 -20.72 3.46
C ILE A 221 8.71 -19.46 2.97
N LEU A 222 9.56 -18.85 3.79
CA LEU A 222 10.41 -17.70 3.42
C LEU A 222 11.43 -18.03 2.32
N ALA A 223 11.83 -19.30 2.20
CA ALA A 223 12.69 -19.78 1.13
C ALA A 223 11.95 -20.00 -0.21
N SER A 224 10.60 -19.96 -0.21
CA SER A 224 9.82 -20.12 -1.43
C SER A 224 10.08 -18.96 -2.41
N PRO A 225 10.23 -19.23 -3.73
CA PRO A 225 10.36 -18.18 -4.72
C PRO A 225 9.08 -17.32 -4.86
N HIS A 226 7.93 -17.80 -4.36
CA HIS A 226 6.67 -17.07 -4.33
C HIS A 226 6.61 -16.01 -3.21
N PHE A 227 7.54 -16.01 -2.27
CA PHE A 227 7.72 -14.97 -1.27
C PHE A 227 7.93 -13.60 -1.94
N GLY A 228 8.88 -13.53 -2.89
CA GLY A 228 9.15 -12.27 -3.61
C GLY A 228 7.95 -11.77 -4.41
N GLU A 229 7.14 -12.65 -5.01
CA GLU A 229 5.92 -12.25 -5.72
C GLU A 229 4.89 -11.61 -4.77
N ARG A 230 4.69 -12.21 -3.59
CA ARG A 230 3.77 -11.68 -2.58
C ARG A 230 4.19 -10.30 -2.08
N TRP A 231 5.44 -10.19 -1.64
CA TRP A 231 5.95 -8.95 -1.04
C TRP A 231 6.27 -7.87 -2.08
N ALA A 232 6.57 -8.26 -3.32
CA ALA A 232 6.64 -7.31 -4.43
C ALA A 232 5.30 -6.60 -4.67
N ARG A 233 4.14 -7.29 -4.53
CA ARG A 233 2.85 -6.63 -4.72
C ARG A 233 2.66 -5.44 -3.78
N HIS A 234 3.02 -5.59 -2.50
CA HIS A 234 2.95 -4.50 -1.53
C HIS A 234 3.89 -3.33 -1.89
N TRP A 235 5.08 -3.63 -2.37
CA TRP A 235 6.02 -2.60 -2.82
C TRP A 235 5.55 -1.89 -4.09
N LEU A 236 4.98 -2.62 -5.04
CA LEU A 236 4.49 -2.09 -6.31
C LEU A 236 3.31 -1.13 -6.13
N ASP A 237 2.52 -1.27 -5.07
CA ASP A 237 1.49 -0.29 -4.71
C ASP A 237 2.13 1.05 -4.27
N GLN A 238 3.22 1.00 -3.54
CA GLN A 238 3.98 2.21 -3.16
C GLN A 238 4.69 2.83 -4.38
N ALA A 239 5.18 1.99 -5.29
CA ALA A 239 5.80 2.43 -6.53
C ALA A 239 4.81 2.96 -7.58
N ARG A 240 3.50 2.85 -7.38
CA ARG A 240 2.44 3.21 -8.34
C ARG A 240 2.58 2.44 -9.66
N TYR A 241 2.96 1.17 -9.57
CA TYR A 241 3.23 0.33 -10.74
C TYR A 241 1.99 0.17 -11.62
N ALA A 242 2.18 0.37 -12.91
CA ALA A 242 1.22 0.03 -13.95
C ALA A 242 1.94 -0.30 -15.26
N ASP A 243 1.27 -1.13 -16.09
CA ASP A 243 1.75 -1.50 -17.42
C ASP A 243 1.38 -0.49 -18.51
N SER A 244 0.82 0.68 -18.11
CA SER A 244 0.39 1.74 -19.03
C SER A 244 0.81 3.12 -18.54
N LEU A 245 0.75 4.13 -19.44
CA LEU A 245 1.22 5.50 -19.19
C LEU A 245 0.26 6.33 -18.31
N GLY A 246 -1.04 6.05 -18.34
CA GLY A 246 -2.09 6.92 -17.83
C GLY A 246 -2.57 7.92 -18.89
N TYR A 247 -3.38 8.90 -18.45
CA TYR A 247 -4.09 9.86 -19.29
C TYR A 247 -5.09 9.19 -20.26
N GLU A 248 -5.69 9.94 -21.19
CA GLU A 248 -6.78 9.45 -22.02
C GLU A 248 -6.36 8.33 -22.99
N LYS A 249 -5.21 8.50 -23.66
CA LYS A 249 -4.69 7.48 -24.61
C LYS A 249 -4.15 6.23 -23.94
N ASP A 250 -3.64 6.37 -22.77
CA ASP A 250 -3.13 5.32 -21.87
C ASP A 250 -2.35 4.19 -22.58
N SER A 251 -1.32 4.58 -23.31
CA SER A 251 -0.47 3.68 -24.09
C SER A 251 0.26 2.66 -23.21
N VAL A 252 0.49 1.46 -23.76
CA VAL A 252 1.19 0.36 -23.09
C VAL A 252 2.66 0.71 -22.87
N LYS A 253 3.18 0.40 -21.66
CA LYS A 253 4.61 0.38 -21.34
C LYS A 253 5.14 -1.05 -21.48
N LYS A 254 5.70 -1.39 -22.64
CA LYS A 254 6.17 -2.76 -22.93
C LYS A 254 7.35 -3.21 -22.04
N ASP A 255 8.03 -2.27 -21.39
CA ASP A 255 9.19 -2.48 -20.51
C ASP A 255 8.86 -2.40 -19.01
N ALA A 256 7.59 -2.18 -18.62
CA ALA A 256 7.19 -2.00 -17.21
C ALA A 256 7.49 -3.26 -16.37
N TRP A 257 7.16 -4.44 -16.90
CA TRP A 257 7.31 -5.73 -16.21
C TRP A 257 8.75 -6.01 -15.73
N GLN A 258 9.77 -5.44 -16.36
CA GLN A 258 11.16 -5.64 -15.95
C GLN A 258 11.44 -5.08 -14.55
N TYR A 259 10.81 -3.94 -14.20
CA TYR A 259 10.90 -3.39 -12.84
C TYR A 259 10.17 -4.28 -11.83
N ARG A 260 8.96 -4.76 -12.14
CA ARG A 260 8.24 -5.70 -11.29
C ARG A 260 9.09 -6.95 -11.01
N ASP A 261 9.67 -7.53 -12.05
CA ASP A 261 10.49 -8.73 -11.93
C ASP A 261 11.78 -8.48 -11.13
N TRP A 262 12.38 -7.28 -11.29
CA TRP A 262 13.51 -6.85 -10.46
C TRP A 262 13.14 -6.80 -8.98
N VAL A 263 11.98 -6.25 -8.62
CA VAL A 263 11.49 -6.19 -7.23
C VAL A 263 11.26 -7.60 -6.67
N VAL A 264 10.64 -8.50 -7.45
CA VAL A 264 10.44 -9.91 -7.06
C VAL A 264 11.77 -10.61 -6.76
N GLN A 265 12.76 -10.43 -7.65
CA GLN A 265 14.09 -11.02 -7.47
C GLN A 265 14.82 -10.44 -6.27
N ALA A 266 14.75 -9.12 -6.06
CA ALA A 266 15.39 -8.43 -4.94
C ALA A 266 14.87 -8.94 -3.59
N PHE A 267 13.55 -9.11 -3.43
CA PHE A 267 12.97 -9.65 -2.20
C PHE A 267 13.24 -11.14 -2.02
N ASN A 268 13.27 -11.94 -3.09
CA ASN A 268 13.66 -13.34 -2.99
C ASN A 268 15.12 -13.51 -2.55
N ALA A 269 16.00 -12.64 -3.07
CA ALA A 269 17.41 -12.59 -2.68
C ALA A 269 17.65 -11.95 -1.31
N ASP A 270 16.59 -11.42 -0.69
CA ASP A 270 16.62 -10.70 0.59
C ASP A 270 17.69 -9.58 0.60
N ILE A 271 17.74 -8.79 -0.48
CA ILE A 271 18.64 -7.64 -0.55
C ILE A 271 18.30 -6.71 0.63
N PRO A 272 19.28 -6.33 1.47
CA PRO A 272 19.05 -5.41 2.58
C PRO A 272 18.28 -4.16 2.15
N PHE A 273 17.28 -3.78 2.91
CA PHE A 273 16.30 -2.75 2.50
C PHE A 273 16.94 -1.37 2.26
N ASP A 274 18.02 -1.04 2.98
CA ASP A 274 18.84 0.15 2.74
C ASP A 274 19.48 0.09 1.33
N ARG A 275 20.09 -1.04 0.97
CA ARG A 275 20.69 -1.25 -0.34
C ARG A 275 19.63 -1.30 -1.46
N PHE A 276 18.53 -2.01 -1.23
CA PHE A 276 17.38 -2.07 -2.13
C PHE A 276 16.84 -0.66 -2.46
N SER A 277 16.72 0.18 -1.45
CA SER A 277 16.24 1.55 -1.58
C SER A 277 17.29 2.47 -2.23
N ALA A 278 18.56 2.36 -1.84
CA ALA A 278 19.64 3.14 -2.42
C ALA A 278 19.77 2.90 -3.94
N LEU A 279 19.63 1.66 -4.39
CA LEU A 279 19.62 1.33 -5.83
C LEU A 279 18.43 1.97 -6.56
N GLN A 280 17.27 2.05 -5.93
CA GLN A 280 16.11 2.69 -6.54
C GLN A 280 16.26 4.21 -6.60
N LEU A 281 16.85 4.83 -5.56
CA LEU A 281 17.05 6.27 -5.50
C LEU A 281 18.20 6.74 -6.43
N ALA A 282 19.29 5.99 -6.51
CA ALA A 282 20.54 6.42 -7.12
C ALA A 282 21.32 5.29 -7.82
N GLY A 283 20.65 4.26 -8.35
CA GLY A 283 21.32 3.10 -8.98
C GLY A 283 22.21 3.48 -10.14
N ASP A 284 21.82 4.45 -10.95
CA ASP A 284 22.59 5.01 -12.06
C ASP A 284 23.86 5.79 -11.62
N LEU A 285 23.92 6.21 -10.35
CA LEU A 285 25.09 6.87 -9.76
C LEU A 285 25.96 5.88 -8.96
N ILE A 286 25.35 4.86 -8.37
CA ILE A 286 26.03 3.87 -7.53
C ILE A 286 26.77 2.84 -8.39
N ASP A 287 26.12 2.36 -9.46
CA ASP A 287 26.66 1.31 -10.34
C ASP A 287 26.11 1.50 -11.78
N PRO A 288 26.63 2.50 -12.51
CA PRO A 288 26.08 2.96 -13.78
C PRO A 288 26.16 1.95 -14.93
N GLU A 289 27.03 0.94 -14.80
CA GLU A 289 27.23 -0.11 -15.81
C GLU A 289 26.43 -1.38 -15.51
N ASN A 290 25.80 -1.46 -14.34
CA ASN A 290 25.05 -2.63 -13.91
C ASN A 290 23.58 -2.52 -14.34
N PRO A 291 23.09 -3.40 -15.24
CA PRO A 291 21.69 -3.39 -15.66
C PRO A 291 20.68 -3.48 -14.51
N GLN A 292 21.02 -4.21 -13.43
CA GLN A 292 20.14 -4.36 -12.27
C GLN A 292 20.03 -3.06 -11.46
N ALA A 293 21.12 -2.31 -11.33
CA ALA A 293 21.12 -0.99 -10.68
C ALA A 293 20.33 0.05 -11.51
N LEU A 294 20.44 -0.01 -12.82
CA LEU A 294 19.64 0.84 -13.72
C LEU A 294 18.15 0.47 -13.67
N LEU A 295 17.80 -0.83 -13.68
CA LEU A 295 16.42 -1.30 -13.55
C LEU A 295 15.77 -0.84 -12.22
N ALA A 296 16.54 -0.81 -11.14
CA ALA A 296 16.04 -0.34 -9.84
C ALA A 296 15.47 1.08 -9.92
N THR A 297 16.11 1.97 -10.68
CA THR A 297 15.69 3.37 -10.82
C THR A 297 14.32 3.55 -11.49
N LYS A 298 13.76 2.50 -12.09
CA LYS A 298 12.44 2.56 -12.75
C LYS A 298 11.28 2.84 -11.79
N ILE A 299 11.46 2.78 -10.47
CA ILE A 299 10.46 3.27 -9.52
C ILE A 299 10.06 4.73 -9.82
N HIS A 300 11.03 5.55 -10.21
CA HIS A 300 10.83 6.96 -10.58
C HIS A 300 10.18 7.16 -11.95
N LEU A 301 10.10 6.11 -12.78
CA LEU A 301 9.45 6.10 -14.07
C LEU A 301 8.05 5.46 -14.03
N GLN A 302 7.58 5.07 -12.85
CA GLN A 302 6.18 4.64 -12.65
C GLN A 302 5.21 5.83 -12.57
N THR A 303 5.68 7.06 -12.70
CA THR A 303 4.86 8.26 -12.88
C THR A 303 3.95 8.12 -14.10
N GLN A 304 2.82 8.80 -14.09
CA GLN A 304 2.03 9.00 -15.31
C GLN A 304 2.85 9.82 -16.32
N PHE A 305 2.73 9.51 -17.60
CA PHE A 305 3.44 10.19 -18.66
C PHE A 305 2.47 10.58 -19.78
N ASN A 306 2.32 11.87 -19.99
CA ASN A 306 1.38 12.39 -20.99
C ASN A 306 2.06 12.53 -22.36
N LEU A 307 1.51 11.84 -23.36
CA LEU A 307 1.95 11.91 -24.76
C LEU A 307 0.81 12.35 -25.70
N GLU A 308 -0.16 13.10 -25.17
CA GLU A 308 -1.31 13.57 -25.93
C GLU A 308 -1.00 14.88 -26.67
N GLY A 309 -1.79 15.17 -27.70
CA GLY A 309 -1.69 16.44 -28.41
C GLY A 309 -2.14 17.61 -27.52
N GLY A 310 -1.42 18.74 -27.59
CA GLY A 310 -1.79 19.95 -26.86
C GLY A 310 -1.21 20.07 -25.45
N ILE A 311 -0.49 19.07 -24.94
CA ILE A 311 0.23 19.18 -23.67
C ILE A 311 1.39 20.17 -23.76
N ASP A 312 1.79 20.78 -22.64
CA ASP A 312 3.09 21.42 -22.48
C ASP A 312 4.09 20.38 -21.96
N ALA A 313 5.14 20.10 -22.75
CA ALA A 313 6.12 19.07 -22.42
C ALA A 313 6.90 19.37 -21.13
N GLU A 314 7.16 20.66 -20.86
CA GLU A 314 7.84 21.06 -19.63
C GLU A 314 6.90 20.95 -18.41
N GLU A 315 5.63 21.26 -18.58
CA GLU A 315 4.62 21.04 -17.53
C GLU A 315 4.55 19.55 -17.14
N ASP A 316 4.47 18.64 -18.14
CA ASP A 316 4.45 17.20 -17.87
C ASP A 316 5.74 16.75 -17.17
N ARG A 317 6.91 17.24 -17.64
CA ARG A 317 8.19 16.92 -16.99
C ARG A 317 8.21 17.35 -15.52
N VAL A 318 7.79 18.58 -15.22
CA VAL A 318 7.75 19.12 -13.85
C VAL A 318 6.75 18.32 -12.99
N LYS A 319 5.57 17.99 -13.52
CA LYS A 319 4.59 17.12 -12.82
C LYS A 319 5.20 15.76 -12.44
N ARG A 320 5.98 15.14 -13.34
CA ARG A 320 6.66 13.88 -13.04
C ARG A 320 7.75 14.04 -11.97
N VAL A 321 8.48 15.16 -11.95
CA VAL A 321 9.46 15.45 -10.89
C VAL A 321 8.76 15.64 -9.54
N ILE A 322 7.67 16.39 -9.50
CA ILE A 322 6.81 16.58 -8.33
C ILE A 322 6.31 15.24 -7.79
N ASP A 323 5.81 14.36 -8.67
CA ASP A 323 5.34 13.03 -8.29
C ASP A 323 6.46 12.16 -7.68
N ARG A 324 7.70 12.27 -8.19
CA ARG A 324 8.88 11.59 -7.60
C ARG A 324 9.16 12.05 -6.17
N VAL A 325 9.10 13.35 -5.90
CA VAL A 325 9.27 13.92 -4.54
C VAL A 325 8.17 13.42 -3.61
N ASN A 326 6.92 13.49 -4.06
CA ASN A 326 5.78 13.04 -3.26
C ASN A 326 5.87 11.54 -2.95
N MET A 327 6.29 10.73 -3.91
CA MET A 327 6.53 9.29 -3.70
C MET A 327 7.63 9.03 -2.68
N VAL A 328 8.73 9.78 -2.70
CA VAL A 328 9.80 9.66 -1.69
C VAL A 328 9.26 9.98 -0.30
N GLY A 329 8.50 11.07 -0.16
CA GLY A 329 7.85 11.44 1.09
C GLY A 329 6.94 10.32 1.62
N ALA A 330 6.02 9.82 0.80
CA ALA A 330 5.06 8.79 1.20
C ALA A 330 5.72 7.43 1.47
N THR A 331 6.74 7.05 0.67
CA THR A 331 7.32 5.71 0.72
C THR A 331 8.31 5.54 1.87
N TRP A 332 9.24 6.48 2.04
CA TRP A 332 10.32 6.37 3.03
C TRP A 332 10.14 7.24 4.27
N LEU A 333 9.52 8.43 4.12
CA LEU A 333 9.29 9.33 5.26
C LEU A 333 7.93 9.12 5.92
N GLY A 334 6.95 8.54 5.21
CA GLY A 334 5.58 8.46 5.70
C GLY A 334 4.96 9.85 5.93
N ILE A 335 5.37 10.87 5.16
CA ILE A 335 4.89 12.26 5.26
C ILE A 335 4.25 12.68 3.93
N THR A 336 3.16 13.42 4.01
CA THR A 336 2.45 14.01 2.86
C THR A 336 3.12 15.30 2.39
N VAL A 337 4.39 15.22 1.96
CA VAL A 337 5.23 16.39 1.61
C VAL A 337 4.63 17.29 0.52
N GLY A 338 3.68 16.79 -0.28
CA GLY A 338 3.06 17.53 -1.39
C GLY A 338 2.38 18.84 -0.98
N CYS A 339 1.96 19.00 0.28
CA CYS A 339 1.44 20.26 0.80
C CYS A 339 2.48 21.38 0.71
N ALA A 340 3.77 21.04 0.86
CA ALA A 340 4.86 22.00 0.84
C ALA A 340 5.24 22.49 -0.57
N GLN A 341 4.61 21.98 -1.62
CA GLN A 341 4.78 22.49 -2.99
C GLN A 341 4.34 23.96 -3.13
N CYS A 342 3.28 24.38 -2.42
CA CYS A 342 2.68 25.72 -2.58
C CYS A 342 2.96 26.67 -1.43
N HIS A 343 3.22 26.16 -0.23
CA HIS A 343 3.44 26.91 1.02
C HIS A 343 4.15 25.99 2.03
N ASP A 344 4.64 26.50 3.16
CA ASP A 344 5.16 25.62 4.21
C ASP A 344 4.12 24.58 4.64
N HIS A 345 4.58 23.40 5.02
CA HIS A 345 3.65 22.33 5.45
C HIS A 345 2.77 22.84 6.59
N PRO A 346 1.43 22.60 6.56
CA PRO A 346 0.53 23.23 7.54
C PRO A 346 0.72 22.72 8.97
N TYR A 347 1.27 21.55 9.16
CA TYR A 347 1.37 20.88 10.46
C TYR A 347 2.79 20.40 10.81
N ASP A 348 3.55 19.96 9.81
CA ASP A 348 4.86 19.38 10.00
C ASP A 348 5.96 20.43 9.83
N PRO A 349 7.11 20.26 10.51
CA PRO A 349 8.27 21.15 10.37
C PRO A 349 8.98 20.91 9.02
N PHE A 350 8.24 21.09 7.92
CA PHE A 350 8.69 20.90 6.56
C PHE A 350 8.33 22.13 5.73
N SER A 351 9.34 22.92 5.40
CA SER A 351 9.15 24.19 4.71
C SER A 351 8.94 23.98 3.19
N GLN A 352 8.40 25.00 2.53
CA GLN A 352 8.37 25.04 1.06
C GLN A 352 9.78 24.95 0.49
N SER A 353 10.77 25.57 1.12
CA SER A 353 12.16 25.49 0.70
C SER A 353 12.70 24.06 0.74
N ASP A 354 12.40 23.29 1.80
CA ASP A 354 12.79 21.88 1.92
C ASP A 354 12.22 21.04 0.76
N TYR A 355 10.97 21.33 0.36
CA TYR A 355 10.34 20.66 -0.77
C TYR A 355 11.14 20.87 -2.06
N TYR A 356 11.54 22.09 -2.36
CA TYR A 356 12.28 22.40 -3.57
C TYR A 356 13.76 21.97 -3.51
N HIS A 357 14.35 21.87 -2.33
CA HIS A 357 15.64 21.21 -2.12
C HIS A 357 15.55 19.71 -2.43
N LEU A 358 14.49 19.01 -1.98
CA LEU A 358 14.22 17.61 -2.38
C LEU A 358 13.92 17.49 -3.87
N MET A 359 13.19 18.46 -4.46
CA MET A 359 12.89 18.47 -5.88
C MET A 359 14.17 18.58 -6.71
N ALA A 360 15.20 19.31 -6.24
CA ALA A 360 16.46 19.49 -6.94
C ALA A 360 17.22 18.17 -7.17
N PHE A 361 17.07 17.16 -6.30
CA PHE A 361 17.62 15.81 -6.52
C PHE A 361 17.07 15.14 -7.79
N PHE A 362 15.80 15.39 -8.13
CA PHE A 362 15.11 14.73 -9.25
C PHE A 362 14.95 15.61 -10.49
N ASN A 363 15.12 16.92 -10.36
CA ASN A 363 15.03 17.84 -11.49
C ASN A 363 16.21 17.71 -12.48
N ASN A 364 17.37 17.29 -11.95
CA ASN A 364 18.60 17.13 -12.74
C ASN A 364 18.76 15.72 -13.34
N VAL A 365 17.65 15.04 -13.64
CA VAL A 365 17.65 13.68 -14.17
C VAL A 365 17.04 13.65 -15.57
N ASP A 366 17.68 12.93 -16.48
CA ASP A 366 17.13 12.54 -17.78
C ASP A 366 16.60 11.10 -17.71
N GLU A 367 15.67 10.79 -18.59
CA GLU A 367 15.14 9.44 -18.78
C GLU A 367 15.78 8.84 -20.02
N GLU A 368 16.86 8.09 -19.81
CA GLU A 368 17.53 7.34 -20.87
C GLU A 368 16.90 5.98 -21.11
N ALA A 369 17.30 5.32 -22.22
CA ALA A 369 16.89 3.95 -22.51
C ALA A 369 18.07 3.15 -23.07
N SER A 370 18.18 1.91 -22.57
CA SER A 370 19.27 0.99 -22.88
C SER A 370 18.74 -0.45 -22.99
N PHE A 371 19.53 -1.34 -23.56
CA PHE A 371 19.23 -2.76 -23.54
C PHE A 371 19.60 -3.35 -22.16
N LEU A 372 18.64 -3.49 -21.27
CA LEU A 372 18.89 -3.99 -19.90
C LEU A 372 18.52 -5.46 -19.73
N HIS A 373 17.67 -6.02 -20.59
CA HIS A 373 17.19 -7.39 -20.49
C HIS A 373 17.84 -8.32 -21.54
N ARG A 374 17.87 -7.92 -22.80
CA ARG A 374 18.47 -8.68 -23.88
C ARG A 374 19.29 -7.73 -24.75
N VAL A 375 20.60 -7.91 -24.70
CA VAL A 375 21.54 -7.12 -25.51
C VAL A 375 21.68 -7.80 -26.89
N PRO A 376 21.45 -7.07 -28.00
CA PRO A 376 21.69 -7.58 -29.35
C PRO A 376 23.20 -7.68 -29.65
N ASP A 377 23.54 -8.17 -30.86
CA ASP A 377 24.92 -8.10 -31.31
C ASP A 377 25.43 -6.65 -31.41
N GLU A 378 26.76 -6.48 -31.47
CA GLU A 378 27.41 -5.19 -31.38
C GLU A 378 27.00 -4.24 -32.53
N ALA A 379 26.86 -4.74 -33.75
CA ALA A 379 26.49 -3.93 -34.93
C ALA A 379 25.03 -3.43 -34.82
N GLN A 380 24.12 -4.27 -34.34
CA GLN A 380 22.73 -3.90 -34.10
C GLN A 380 22.62 -2.92 -32.93
N LEU A 381 23.41 -3.13 -31.87
CA LEU A 381 23.49 -2.25 -30.71
C LEU A 381 23.91 -0.85 -31.13
N GLU A 382 25.05 -0.74 -31.86
CA GLU A 382 25.58 0.54 -32.33
C GLU A 382 24.56 1.28 -33.21
N SER A 383 23.96 0.60 -34.17
CA SER A 383 22.95 1.17 -35.07
C SER A 383 21.73 1.70 -34.32
N VAL A 384 21.20 0.93 -33.37
CA VAL A 384 20.02 1.34 -32.61
C VAL A 384 20.35 2.52 -31.70
N MET A 385 21.52 2.52 -31.05
CA MET A 385 21.90 3.60 -30.14
C MET A 385 22.27 4.89 -30.90
N MET A 386 22.84 4.82 -32.10
CA MET A 386 23.06 5.99 -32.95
C MET A 386 21.75 6.66 -33.35
N GLU A 387 20.76 5.88 -33.83
CA GLU A 387 19.47 6.45 -34.24
C GLU A 387 18.72 7.02 -33.03
N ARG A 388 18.79 6.36 -31.89
CA ARG A 388 18.18 6.87 -30.64
C ARG A 388 18.80 8.23 -30.26
N ARG A 389 20.14 8.35 -30.28
CA ARG A 389 20.82 9.63 -29.99
C ARG A 389 20.36 10.72 -30.97
N ARG A 390 20.29 10.42 -32.27
CA ARG A 390 19.79 11.37 -33.28
C ARG A 390 18.38 11.87 -32.95
N LEU A 391 17.47 10.97 -32.52
CA LEU A 391 16.11 11.34 -32.13
C LEU A 391 16.08 12.19 -30.85
N GLN A 392 16.97 11.91 -29.91
CA GLN A 392 17.12 12.65 -28.67
C GLN A 392 17.70 14.05 -28.91
N ASP A 393 18.77 14.20 -29.72
CA ASP A 393 19.36 15.49 -30.06
C ASP A 393 18.34 16.39 -30.77
N GLN A 394 17.52 15.83 -31.64
CA GLN A 394 16.42 16.55 -32.27
C GLN A 394 15.41 17.06 -31.25
N LEU A 395 15.04 16.21 -30.27
CA LEU A 395 14.15 16.60 -29.21
C LEU A 395 14.72 17.72 -28.34
N GLU A 396 15.99 17.62 -27.95
CA GLU A 396 16.66 18.64 -27.13
C GLU A 396 16.75 20.00 -27.90
N THR A 397 17.07 19.96 -29.17
CA THR A 397 17.06 21.15 -30.01
C THR A 397 15.68 21.79 -30.08
N MET A 398 14.62 21.00 -30.22
CA MET A 398 13.25 21.49 -30.25
C MET A 398 12.82 22.06 -28.87
N LEU A 399 13.17 21.41 -27.77
CA LEU A 399 12.89 21.88 -26.41
C LEU A 399 13.55 23.24 -26.15
N GLN A 400 14.80 23.44 -26.55
CA GLN A 400 15.48 24.71 -26.41
C GLN A 400 14.78 25.82 -27.20
N ARG A 401 14.35 25.54 -28.45
CA ARG A 401 13.58 26.50 -29.25
C ARG A 401 12.20 26.80 -28.69
N GLN A 402 11.52 25.82 -28.08
CA GLN A 402 10.21 25.96 -27.44
C GLN A 402 10.24 26.97 -26.27
N LEU A 403 11.38 27.15 -25.60
CA LEU A 403 11.52 28.16 -24.55
C LEU A 403 11.21 29.57 -25.05
N THR A 404 11.51 29.86 -26.30
CA THR A 404 11.28 31.15 -26.95
C THR A 404 10.08 31.17 -27.89
N ASP A 405 9.65 30.02 -28.42
CA ASP A 405 8.54 29.87 -29.35
C ASP A 405 7.57 28.75 -28.96
N LYS A 406 6.52 29.11 -28.28
CA LYS A 406 5.47 28.18 -27.80
C LYS A 406 4.69 27.49 -28.93
N SER A 407 4.74 27.98 -30.15
CA SER A 407 4.08 27.34 -31.30
C SER A 407 4.70 25.99 -31.67
N LEU A 408 5.94 25.72 -31.22
CA LEU A 408 6.63 24.45 -31.43
C LEU A 408 6.17 23.30 -30.53
N ASN A 409 5.27 23.55 -29.56
CA ASN A 409 4.86 22.57 -28.57
C ASN A 409 4.38 21.25 -29.19
N ASN A 410 3.52 21.29 -30.21
CA ASN A 410 3.05 20.08 -30.88
C ASN A 410 4.15 19.30 -31.58
N GLN A 411 5.19 19.98 -32.08
CA GLN A 411 6.35 19.34 -32.70
C GLN A 411 7.21 18.63 -31.63
N VAL A 412 7.42 19.27 -30.48
CA VAL A 412 8.12 18.68 -29.33
C VAL A 412 7.38 17.41 -28.84
N VAL A 413 6.08 17.49 -28.65
CA VAL A 413 5.25 16.32 -28.26
C VAL A 413 5.32 15.22 -29.32
N GLY A 414 5.24 15.57 -30.62
CA GLY A 414 5.41 14.61 -31.71
C GLY A 414 6.77 13.91 -31.68
N GLN A 415 7.84 14.62 -31.36
CA GLN A 415 9.19 14.04 -31.23
C GLN A 415 9.34 13.16 -30.00
N LEU A 416 8.73 13.55 -28.86
CA LEU A 416 8.64 12.71 -27.66
C LEU A 416 7.93 11.37 -27.94
N VAL A 417 6.81 11.42 -28.66
CA VAL A 417 6.07 10.21 -29.07
C VAL A 417 6.95 9.32 -29.96
N LYS A 418 7.66 9.90 -30.93
CA LYS A 418 8.58 9.14 -31.83
C LYS A 418 9.68 8.45 -31.02
N LEU A 419 10.33 9.17 -30.11
CA LEU A 419 11.38 8.61 -29.25
C LEU A 419 10.85 7.49 -28.37
N PHE A 420 9.71 7.69 -27.70
CA PHE A 420 9.06 6.68 -26.88
C PHE A 420 8.70 5.42 -27.68
N GLN A 421 8.10 5.58 -28.86
CA GLN A 421 7.74 4.45 -29.73
C GLN A 421 8.99 3.73 -30.25
N TYR A 422 10.06 4.47 -30.57
CA TYR A 422 11.32 3.87 -30.96
C TYR A 422 11.90 2.98 -29.87
N ASP A 423 12.02 3.50 -28.63
CA ASP A 423 12.49 2.74 -27.45
C ASP A 423 11.68 1.46 -27.27
N GLN A 424 10.34 1.57 -27.27
CA GLN A 424 9.43 0.43 -27.10
C GLN A 424 9.53 -0.62 -28.21
N ASN A 425 9.71 -0.19 -29.47
CA ASN A 425 9.77 -1.10 -30.62
C ASN A 425 11.14 -1.78 -30.75
N LYS A 426 12.20 -1.18 -30.25
CA LYS A 426 13.54 -1.76 -30.22
C LYS A 426 13.82 -2.59 -28.95
N GLY A 427 12.89 -2.63 -28.01
CA GLY A 427 13.05 -3.37 -26.75
C GLY A 427 14.02 -2.71 -25.77
N LEU A 428 14.21 -1.40 -25.90
CA LEU A 428 14.99 -0.61 -24.96
C LEU A 428 14.18 -0.42 -23.66
N THR A 429 14.89 -0.41 -22.54
CA THR A 429 14.34 -0.20 -21.21
C THR A 429 14.70 1.18 -20.70
N ARG A 430 13.70 1.99 -20.37
CA ARG A 430 13.91 3.33 -19.83
C ARG A 430 14.34 3.27 -18.36
N HIS A 431 15.30 4.10 -17.99
CA HIS A 431 15.87 4.25 -16.65
C HIS A 431 16.29 5.70 -16.39
N MET A 432 16.64 6.03 -15.16
CA MET A 432 17.18 7.35 -14.82
C MET A 432 18.65 7.46 -15.24
N ARG A 433 19.06 8.70 -15.54
CA ARG A 433 20.46 9.09 -15.72
C ARG A 433 20.68 10.50 -15.19
N GLU A 434 21.61 10.67 -14.28
CA GLU A 434 22.00 11.99 -13.79
C GLU A 434 22.70 12.79 -14.89
N ARG A 435 22.34 14.07 -15.05
CA ARG A 435 23.02 14.98 -15.99
C ARG A 435 24.37 15.41 -15.41
N SER A 436 25.44 15.10 -16.14
CA SER A 436 26.79 15.54 -15.79
C SER A 436 27.08 16.98 -16.20
N GLN A 437 26.39 17.45 -17.23
CA GLN A 437 26.55 18.79 -17.80
C GLN A 437 25.19 19.49 -17.95
N GLN A 438 25.19 20.82 -18.04
CA GLN A 438 23.97 21.63 -18.22
C GLN A 438 22.90 21.29 -17.17
N ARG A 439 23.29 21.32 -15.90
CA ARG A 439 22.36 21.05 -14.77
C ARG A 439 21.18 22.01 -14.84
N ARG A 440 19.98 21.48 -14.62
CA ARG A 440 18.76 22.28 -14.56
C ARG A 440 18.70 23.04 -13.24
N ALA A 441 18.46 24.34 -13.31
CA ALA A 441 18.17 25.15 -12.13
C ALA A 441 16.80 24.74 -11.55
N THR A 442 16.72 24.66 -10.23
CA THR A 442 15.48 24.43 -9.49
C THR A 442 15.10 25.68 -8.73
N HIS A 443 13.90 26.17 -8.93
CA HIS A 443 13.38 27.35 -8.23
C HIS A 443 12.09 27.00 -7.48
N VAL A 444 11.83 27.72 -6.41
CA VAL A 444 10.52 27.70 -5.76
C VAL A 444 9.47 28.18 -6.77
N LEU A 445 8.42 27.40 -6.95
CA LEU A 445 7.32 27.74 -7.85
C LEU A 445 6.22 28.49 -7.08
N ILE A 446 5.87 29.70 -7.50
CA ILE A 446 4.84 30.50 -6.86
C ILE A 446 3.50 29.78 -6.97
N ARG A 447 2.96 29.32 -5.85
CA ARG A 447 1.74 28.49 -5.74
C ARG A 447 1.83 27.19 -6.57
N GLY A 448 3.03 26.61 -6.72
CA GLY A 448 3.25 25.40 -7.49
C GLY A 448 3.16 25.56 -9.02
N ASP A 449 2.98 26.76 -9.56
CA ASP A 449 2.88 27.00 -11.01
C ASP A 449 4.28 27.00 -11.66
N PHE A 450 4.58 26.00 -12.48
CA PHE A 450 5.86 25.82 -13.16
C PHE A 450 6.27 27.02 -14.04
N ARG A 451 5.29 27.82 -14.52
CA ARG A 451 5.50 29.03 -15.34
C ARG A 451 5.93 30.24 -14.52
N ARG A 452 5.90 30.12 -13.18
CA ARG A 452 6.14 31.23 -12.25
C ARG A 452 7.24 30.91 -11.25
N PRO A 453 8.50 30.71 -11.71
CA PRO A 453 9.62 30.49 -10.81
C PRO A 453 9.86 31.76 -9.97
N ASN A 454 10.10 31.59 -8.68
CA ASN A 454 10.49 32.71 -7.78
C ASN A 454 11.99 32.91 -7.89
N LEU A 455 12.42 33.75 -8.85
CA LEU A 455 13.83 34.03 -9.10
C LEU A 455 14.48 34.81 -7.95
N ALA A 456 13.70 35.50 -7.11
CA ALA A 456 14.24 36.27 -5.98
C ALA A 456 14.84 35.36 -4.88
N LEU A 457 14.36 34.13 -4.76
CA LEU A 457 14.92 33.13 -3.84
C LEU A 457 16.16 32.40 -4.40
N GLY A 458 16.52 32.66 -5.64
CA GLY A 458 17.67 32.01 -6.29
C GLY A 458 17.43 30.57 -6.68
N ASN A 459 18.51 29.84 -6.94
CA ASN A 459 18.50 28.42 -7.28
C ASN A 459 18.50 27.57 -6.00
N MET A 460 17.62 26.56 -5.94
CA MET A 460 17.55 25.56 -4.86
C MET A 460 18.51 24.41 -5.19
N GLU A 461 19.64 24.34 -4.48
CA GLU A 461 20.55 23.21 -4.57
C GLU A 461 19.97 21.98 -3.87
N PRO A 462 20.35 20.75 -4.29
CA PRO A 462 19.92 19.53 -3.60
C PRO A 462 20.32 19.56 -2.12
N ALA A 463 19.36 19.42 -1.23
CA ALA A 463 19.58 19.31 0.21
C ALA A 463 18.47 18.46 0.86
N VAL A 464 18.76 17.89 2.01
CA VAL A 464 17.81 17.11 2.79
C VAL A 464 17.17 17.97 3.88
N PRO A 465 15.89 17.77 4.22
CA PRO A 465 15.24 18.54 5.27
C PRO A 465 15.81 18.21 6.66
N ALA A 466 15.83 19.21 7.53
CA ALA A 466 16.20 19.04 8.93
C ALA A 466 15.05 18.40 9.71
N ILE A 467 14.86 17.10 9.55
CA ILE A 467 13.84 16.35 10.30
C ILE A 467 14.36 16.12 11.72
N GLY A 468 13.65 16.66 12.70
CA GLY A 468 14.11 16.67 14.08
C GLY A 468 15.37 17.54 14.25
N LYS A 469 16.33 17.02 15.02
CA LYS A 469 17.66 17.65 15.18
C LYS A 469 18.72 16.97 14.32
N PHE A 470 18.31 16.06 13.45
CA PHE A 470 19.21 15.26 12.64
C PHE A 470 19.42 15.89 11.27
N LEU A 471 20.61 16.43 11.06
CA LEU A 471 21.07 16.91 9.77
C LEU A 471 22.53 16.47 9.59
N PRO A 472 22.80 15.52 8.67
CA PRO A 472 24.17 15.10 8.39
C PRO A 472 24.94 16.21 7.67
N SER A 473 26.26 16.24 7.84
CA SER A 473 27.11 17.14 7.08
C SER A 473 27.09 16.73 5.59
N PRO A 474 26.74 17.66 4.69
CA PRO A 474 26.71 17.32 3.27
C PRO A 474 28.13 17.11 2.72
N PRO A 475 28.32 16.20 1.74
CA PRO A 475 29.57 16.06 1.03
C PRO A 475 29.84 17.28 0.11
N ASN A 476 31.05 17.39 -0.45
CA ASN A 476 31.40 18.46 -1.38
C ASN A 476 30.50 18.48 -2.63
N HIS A 477 29.96 17.33 -3.03
CA HIS A 477 29.02 17.19 -4.13
C HIS A 477 27.78 16.43 -3.65
N VAL A 478 26.66 17.13 -3.63
CA VAL A 478 25.37 16.59 -3.17
C VAL A 478 24.58 16.06 -4.36
N ASP A 479 24.30 14.76 -4.36
CA ASP A 479 23.45 14.09 -5.32
C ASP A 479 22.53 13.04 -4.67
N ARG A 480 21.82 12.24 -5.44
CA ARG A 480 20.85 11.25 -4.92
C ARG A 480 21.45 10.16 -4.03
N ARG A 481 22.78 9.94 -4.07
CA ARG A 481 23.48 9.06 -3.11
C ARG A 481 23.39 9.62 -1.71
N PHE A 482 23.58 10.93 -1.56
CA PHE A 482 23.44 11.60 -0.26
C PHE A 482 22.00 11.53 0.28
N LEU A 483 20.99 11.64 -0.59
CA LEU A 483 19.59 11.41 -0.19
C LEU A 483 19.38 9.99 0.35
N ALA A 484 19.97 8.99 -0.31
CA ALA A 484 19.90 7.61 0.16
C ALA A 484 20.63 7.41 1.50
N GLU A 485 21.84 7.94 1.65
CA GLU A 485 22.62 7.89 2.89
C GLU A 485 21.88 8.54 4.06
N TRP A 486 21.23 9.69 3.80
CA TRP A 486 20.43 10.37 4.82
C TRP A 486 19.23 9.53 5.27
N LEU A 487 18.45 8.97 4.35
CA LEU A 487 17.26 8.15 4.65
C LEU A 487 17.61 6.91 5.49
N PHE A 488 18.79 6.33 5.31
CA PHE A 488 19.22 5.09 5.98
C PHE A 488 20.30 5.29 7.03
N SER A 489 20.52 6.54 7.44
CA SER A 489 21.42 6.82 8.55
C SER A 489 20.87 6.30 9.88
N GLU A 490 21.75 5.89 10.77
CA GLU A 490 21.44 5.28 12.07
C GLU A 490 20.47 6.11 12.93
N ASN A 491 20.57 7.44 12.85
CA ASN A 491 19.73 8.35 13.62
C ASN A 491 18.50 8.86 12.87
N HIS A 492 18.22 8.35 11.68
CA HIS A 492 17.05 8.80 10.92
C HIS A 492 15.76 8.35 11.61
N PRO A 493 14.84 9.28 11.99
CA PRO A 493 13.74 8.95 12.87
C PRO A 493 12.61 8.17 12.21
N LEU A 494 12.45 8.23 10.88
CA LEU A 494 11.24 7.79 10.19
C LEU A 494 11.41 6.48 9.41
N THR A 495 12.43 6.35 8.58
CA THR A 495 12.50 5.32 7.52
C THR A 495 12.26 3.89 8.04
N ALA A 496 12.95 3.48 9.11
CA ALA A 496 12.77 2.14 9.69
C ALA A 496 11.38 1.98 10.29
N ARG A 497 10.89 2.95 11.06
CA ARG A 497 9.54 2.92 11.66
C ARG A 497 8.44 2.84 10.61
N VAL A 498 8.54 3.65 9.57
CA VAL A 498 7.55 3.69 8.47
C VAL A 498 7.46 2.35 7.77
N PHE A 499 8.58 1.73 7.44
CA PHE A 499 8.58 0.44 6.77
C PHE A 499 8.09 -0.70 7.69
N ILE A 500 8.56 -0.75 8.93
CA ILE A 500 8.10 -1.73 9.93
C ILE A 500 6.59 -1.61 10.17
N ASN A 501 6.07 -0.39 10.29
CA ASN A 501 4.64 -0.16 10.45
C ASN A 501 3.81 -0.72 9.29
N LYS A 502 4.31 -0.59 8.05
CA LYS A 502 3.67 -1.16 6.85
C LYS A 502 3.71 -2.69 6.88
N VAL A 503 4.88 -3.29 7.16
CA VAL A 503 5.03 -4.74 7.28
C VAL A 503 4.11 -5.30 8.38
N TRP A 504 4.08 -4.66 9.54
CA TRP A 504 3.19 -5.02 10.64
C TRP A 504 1.72 -4.95 10.22
N GLY A 505 1.32 -3.86 9.55
CA GLY A 505 -0.05 -3.69 9.06
C GLY A 505 -0.49 -4.78 8.07
N HIS A 506 0.40 -5.21 7.18
CA HIS A 506 0.13 -6.33 6.25
C HIS A 506 -0.03 -7.67 6.97
N LEU A 507 0.75 -7.92 8.04
CA LEU A 507 0.74 -9.19 8.76
C LEU A 507 -0.35 -9.26 9.85
N LEU A 508 -0.63 -8.16 10.54
CA LEU A 508 -1.59 -8.11 11.66
C LEU A 508 -2.95 -7.50 11.25
N GLY A 509 -3.07 -6.97 10.02
CA GLY A 509 -4.30 -6.33 9.52
C GLY A 509 -4.57 -4.94 10.08
N GLN A 510 -3.74 -4.47 11.03
CA GLN A 510 -3.76 -3.12 11.56
C GLN A 510 -2.34 -2.65 11.84
N PRO A 511 -1.95 -1.45 11.38
CA PRO A 511 -0.63 -0.89 11.65
C PRO A 511 -0.51 -0.42 13.11
N LEU A 512 0.72 -0.32 13.63
CA LEU A 512 1.00 0.24 14.96
C LEU A 512 0.67 1.73 15.03
N VAL A 513 1.03 2.47 13.99
CA VAL A 513 0.62 3.87 13.75
C VAL A 513 -0.53 3.85 12.76
N GLU A 514 -1.70 4.33 13.15
CA GLU A 514 -2.95 4.21 12.37
C GLU A 514 -2.91 4.94 11.01
N THR A 515 -2.01 5.91 10.85
CA THR A 515 -1.83 6.70 9.63
C THR A 515 -0.51 6.33 8.94
N PRO A 516 -0.41 5.19 8.21
CA PRO A 516 0.86 4.67 7.69
C PRO A 516 1.51 5.54 6.61
N GLN A 517 0.79 6.53 6.07
CA GLN A 517 1.28 7.52 5.10
C GLN A 517 1.41 8.92 5.69
N ASP A 518 1.06 9.11 6.96
CA ASP A 518 1.14 10.38 7.67
C ASP A 518 1.64 10.14 9.11
N PHE A 519 2.96 9.99 9.24
CA PHE A 519 3.69 9.91 10.51
C PHE A 519 3.98 11.28 11.10
N GLY A 520 3.52 12.35 10.44
CA GLY A 520 3.73 13.72 10.85
C GLY A 520 3.07 14.08 12.18
N SER A 521 3.06 15.36 12.47
CA SER A 521 2.58 15.93 13.75
C SER A 521 1.10 15.63 14.05
N ARG A 522 0.34 15.17 13.04
CA ARG A 522 -1.04 14.73 13.22
C ARG A 522 -1.19 13.26 13.63
N ALA A 523 -0.13 12.47 13.48
CA ALA A 523 -0.16 11.07 13.88
C ALA A 523 -0.19 10.97 15.41
N GLN A 524 -1.17 10.25 15.93
CA GLN A 524 -1.20 9.91 17.35
C GLN A 524 0.01 9.05 17.70
N GLU A 525 0.55 9.26 18.89
CA GLU A 525 1.59 8.38 19.41
C GLU A 525 1.02 6.96 19.52
N PRO A 526 1.71 5.96 18.93
CA PRO A 526 1.19 4.61 18.94
C PRO A 526 1.21 4.00 20.34
N VAL A 527 0.20 3.24 20.69
CA VAL A 527 0.11 2.53 21.96
C VAL A 527 1.36 1.67 22.22
N HIS A 528 1.92 1.09 21.16
CA HIS A 528 3.11 0.24 21.20
C HIS A 528 4.36 0.96 20.67
N ARG A 529 4.56 2.23 21.06
CA ARG A 529 5.74 3.01 20.64
C ARG A 529 7.06 2.30 20.96
N GLU A 530 7.19 1.76 22.18
CA GLU A 530 8.41 1.06 22.58
C GLU A 530 8.70 -0.17 21.70
N LEU A 531 7.66 -0.90 21.28
CA LEU A 531 7.80 -2.01 20.34
C LEU A 531 8.29 -1.53 18.97
N LEU A 532 7.68 -0.47 18.44
CA LEU A 532 8.05 0.10 17.13
C LEU A 532 9.50 0.61 17.15
N ASP A 533 9.90 1.32 18.19
CA ASP A 533 11.25 1.86 18.37
C ASP A 533 12.29 0.75 18.52
N TRP A 534 12.00 -0.24 19.35
CA TRP A 534 12.87 -1.40 19.54
C TRP A 534 13.02 -2.21 18.24
N MET A 535 11.92 -2.52 17.53
CA MET A 535 11.99 -3.23 16.26
C MET A 535 12.79 -2.45 15.23
N SER A 536 12.66 -1.11 15.20
CA SER A 536 13.42 -0.25 14.30
C SER A 536 14.92 -0.32 14.58
N SER A 537 15.32 -0.15 15.82
CA SER A 537 16.73 -0.24 16.24
C SER A 537 17.30 -1.65 15.99
N TRP A 538 16.54 -2.69 16.36
CA TRP A 538 16.94 -4.08 16.14
C TRP A 538 17.10 -4.41 14.64
N TRP A 539 16.17 -3.95 13.80
CA TRP A 539 16.19 -4.24 12.37
C TRP A 539 17.35 -3.54 11.64
N MET A 540 17.67 -2.31 12.04
CA MET A 540 18.82 -1.58 11.51
C MET A 540 20.16 -2.26 11.89
N ASP A 541 20.31 -2.72 13.13
CA ASP A 541 21.54 -3.31 13.67
C ASP A 541 21.62 -4.83 13.44
N GLN A 542 20.89 -5.60 14.24
CA GLN A 542 20.98 -7.07 14.24
C GLN A 542 20.27 -7.69 13.04
N GLY A 543 19.11 -7.13 12.65
CA GLY A 543 18.33 -7.55 11.50
C GLY A 543 18.96 -7.16 10.16
N ARG A 544 19.97 -6.28 10.15
CA ARG A 544 20.73 -5.85 8.95
C ARG A 544 19.83 -5.47 7.77
N TRP A 545 18.72 -4.82 8.06
CA TRP A 545 17.72 -4.42 7.07
C TRP A 545 17.10 -5.58 6.27
N SER A 546 17.23 -6.84 6.70
CA SER A 546 16.62 -7.99 6.06
C SER A 546 15.10 -7.97 6.23
N LEU A 547 14.38 -8.05 5.11
CA LEU A 547 12.92 -8.14 5.13
C LEU A 547 12.47 -9.50 5.68
N LYS A 548 13.17 -10.58 5.31
CA LYS A 548 12.83 -11.94 5.76
C LYS A 548 13.01 -12.08 7.28
N GLU A 549 14.09 -11.53 7.84
CA GLU A 549 14.31 -11.55 9.30
C GLU A 549 13.26 -10.70 10.04
N LEU A 550 12.87 -9.54 9.51
CA LEU A 550 11.78 -8.73 10.09
C LEU A 550 10.46 -9.50 10.12
N ILE A 551 10.09 -10.12 9.01
CA ILE A 551 8.88 -10.93 8.92
C ILE A 551 8.97 -12.14 9.84
N ARG A 552 10.11 -12.85 9.83
CA ARG A 552 10.37 -14.00 10.71
C ARG A 552 10.17 -13.63 12.18
N MET A 553 10.75 -12.50 12.62
CA MET A 553 10.58 -11.97 13.97
C MET A 553 9.09 -11.76 14.32
N ILE A 554 8.29 -11.24 13.41
CA ILE A 554 6.87 -10.97 13.68
C ILE A 554 6.07 -12.28 13.70
N VAL A 555 6.20 -13.14 12.67
CA VAL A 555 5.30 -14.30 12.50
C VAL A 555 5.63 -15.47 13.46
N THR A 556 6.84 -15.51 14.04
CA THR A 556 7.18 -16.49 15.07
C THR A 556 6.72 -16.07 16.48
N SER A 557 6.24 -14.83 16.66
CA SER A 557 5.68 -14.38 17.95
C SER A 557 4.33 -15.06 18.26
N LYS A 558 4.03 -15.24 19.53
CA LYS A 558 2.71 -15.71 19.99
C LYS A 558 1.62 -14.70 19.64
N THR A 559 1.96 -13.41 19.61
CA THR A 559 1.06 -12.32 19.18
C THR A 559 0.50 -12.57 17.78
N TYR A 560 1.35 -12.94 16.80
CA TYR A 560 0.89 -13.30 15.47
C TYR A 560 0.12 -14.64 15.43
N GLN A 561 0.49 -15.60 16.27
CA GLN A 561 -0.08 -16.94 16.31
C GLN A 561 -1.42 -17.02 17.04
N GLN A 562 -1.91 -15.92 17.63
CA GLN A 562 -3.21 -15.87 18.31
C GLN A 562 -4.38 -16.25 17.39
N SER A 563 -5.45 -16.77 17.99
CA SER A 563 -6.74 -16.93 17.35
C SER A 563 -7.36 -15.58 17.00
N SER A 564 -8.04 -15.53 15.83
CA SER A 564 -8.87 -14.40 15.40
C SER A 564 -10.33 -14.49 15.88
N ASN A 565 -10.68 -15.46 16.71
CA ASN A 565 -12.03 -15.66 17.21
C ASN A 565 -12.54 -14.44 17.97
N HIS A 566 -13.80 -14.11 17.71
CA HIS A 566 -14.45 -12.98 18.35
C HIS A 566 -14.60 -13.20 19.86
N ARG A 567 -14.17 -12.19 20.62
CA ARG A 567 -14.30 -12.17 22.10
C ARG A 567 -15.20 -10.98 22.49
N PRO A 568 -16.48 -11.22 22.86
CA PRO A 568 -17.48 -10.15 23.04
C PRO A 568 -17.06 -9.05 24.02
N HIS A 569 -16.41 -9.40 25.13
CA HIS A 569 -15.95 -8.43 26.12
C HIS A 569 -14.83 -7.50 25.60
N LEU A 570 -13.95 -8.00 24.71
CA LEU A 570 -12.90 -7.17 24.09
C LEU A 570 -13.47 -6.19 23.07
N SER A 571 -14.56 -6.54 22.39
CA SER A 571 -15.20 -5.64 21.42
C SER A 571 -15.80 -4.38 22.06
N GLN A 572 -16.04 -4.38 23.38
CA GLN A 572 -16.47 -3.19 24.11
C GLN A 572 -15.29 -2.32 24.56
N VAL A 573 -14.16 -2.95 24.92
CA VAL A 573 -12.98 -2.26 25.48
C VAL A 573 -12.03 -1.81 24.37
N ASP A 574 -11.81 -2.68 23.36
CA ASP A 574 -10.89 -2.46 22.25
C ASP A 574 -11.50 -2.97 20.93
N PRO A 575 -12.51 -2.27 20.39
CA PRO A 575 -13.21 -2.71 19.17
C PRO A 575 -12.27 -2.80 17.97
N GLN A 576 -11.28 -1.95 17.89
CA GLN A 576 -10.30 -1.89 16.81
C GLN A 576 -9.09 -2.82 17.01
N ASN A 577 -9.01 -3.54 18.16
CA ASN A 577 -7.87 -4.39 18.50
C ASN A 577 -6.51 -3.66 18.47
N ARG A 578 -6.48 -2.44 18.99
CA ARG A 578 -5.27 -1.60 19.05
C ARG A 578 -4.20 -2.16 19.99
N PHE A 579 -4.62 -2.98 20.96
CA PHE A 579 -3.74 -3.62 21.93
C PHE A 579 -3.25 -5.00 21.48
N PHE A 580 -3.69 -5.50 20.31
CA PHE A 580 -3.35 -6.83 19.77
C PHE A 580 -3.62 -7.99 20.73
N ALA A 581 -4.75 -7.93 21.47
CA ALA A 581 -5.19 -9.02 22.35
C ALA A 581 -5.72 -10.25 21.57
N ARG A 582 -5.93 -10.15 20.28
CA ARG A 582 -6.28 -11.23 19.33
C ARG A 582 -5.65 -10.99 17.99
N GLN A 583 -5.63 -12.00 17.11
CA GLN A 583 -5.30 -11.75 15.70
C GLN A 583 -6.50 -11.10 14.99
N ASN A 584 -6.21 -10.27 13.98
CA ASN A 584 -7.26 -9.70 13.12
C ASN A 584 -7.62 -10.65 11.98
N ARG A 585 -8.90 -10.59 11.62
CA ARG A 585 -9.47 -11.27 10.48
C ARG A 585 -9.81 -10.24 9.41
N PHE A 586 -9.29 -10.43 8.21
CA PHE A 586 -9.52 -9.51 7.11
C PHE A 586 -9.58 -10.24 5.77
N ARG A 587 -10.21 -9.61 4.79
CA ARG A 587 -10.32 -10.13 3.43
C ARG A 587 -8.93 -10.13 2.74
N VAL A 588 -8.63 -11.18 1.99
CA VAL A 588 -7.42 -11.22 1.15
C VAL A 588 -7.54 -10.24 -0.01
N GLU A 589 -6.39 -9.80 -0.55
CA GLU A 589 -6.37 -8.87 -1.67
C GLU A 589 -6.86 -9.54 -2.97
N ALA A 590 -7.26 -8.72 -3.93
CA ALA A 590 -7.84 -9.13 -5.21
C ALA A 590 -6.98 -10.17 -5.97
N GLU A 591 -5.67 -9.92 -6.05
CA GLU A 591 -4.73 -10.81 -6.74
C GLU A 591 -4.60 -12.16 -6.02
N VAL A 592 -4.57 -12.14 -4.67
CA VAL A 592 -4.52 -13.36 -3.85
C VAL A 592 -5.81 -14.16 -4.01
N LEU A 593 -6.96 -13.51 -4.00
CA LEU A 593 -8.25 -14.19 -4.21
C LEU A 593 -8.30 -14.92 -5.55
N ARG A 594 -7.85 -14.25 -6.63
CA ARG A 594 -7.70 -14.88 -7.95
C ARG A 594 -6.73 -16.07 -7.89
N ASP A 595 -5.57 -15.89 -7.29
CA ASP A 595 -4.52 -16.91 -7.24
C ASP A 595 -4.97 -18.18 -6.50
N ILE A 596 -5.61 -18.03 -5.32
CA ILE A 596 -6.08 -19.19 -4.56
C ILE A 596 -7.25 -19.91 -5.22
N ALA A 597 -8.13 -19.23 -5.95
CA ALA A 597 -9.19 -19.85 -6.72
C ALA A 597 -8.62 -20.68 -7.89
N LEU A 598 -7.65 -20.11 -8.63
CA LEU A 598 -6.95 -20.82 -9.71
C LEU A 598 -6.08 -21.95 -9.16
N GLN A 599 -5.44 -21.79 -8.01
CA GLN A 599 -4.63 -22.84 -7.39
C GLN A 599 -5.51 -24.01 -6.95
N MET A 600 -6.60 -23.74 -6.23
CA MET A 600 -7.53 -24.77 -5.77
C MET A 600 -8.13 -25.55 -6.94
N SER A 601 -8.41 -24.88 -8.06
CA SER A 601 -8.92 -25.49 -9.28
C SER A 601 -7.87 -26.29 -10.09
N GLY A 602 -6.55 -26.05 -9.82
CA GLY A 602 -5.46 -26.66 -10.58
C GLY A 602 -5.14 -25.97 -11.90
N LEU A 603 -5.74 -24.81 -12.15
CA LEU A 603 -5.49 -24.01 -13.35
C LEU A 603 -4.28 -23.08 -13.21
N LEU A 604 -3.87 -22.74 -11.99
CA LEU A 604 -2.84 -21.72 -11.73
C LEU A 604 -1.51 -22.05 -12.41
N ASP A 605 -1.04 -21.14 -13.23
CA ASP A 605 0.31 -21.17 -13.81
C ASP A 605 1.28 -20.41 -12.86
N LEU A 606 2.21 -21.17 -12.27
CA LEU A 606 3.18 -20.71 -11.28
C LEU A 606 4.48 -20.15 -11.89
N ARG A 607 4.57 -19.96 -13.20
CA ARG A 607 5.76 -19.34 -13.82
C ARG A 607 6.02 -17.95 -13.25
N ILE A 608 7.26 -17.68 -12.86
CA ILE A 608 7.70 -16.43 -12.28
C ILE A 608 8.27 -15.52 -13.37
N GLY A 609 7.92 -14.23 -13.32
CA GLY A 609 8.48 -13.21 -14.19
C GLY A 609 7.92 -13.18 -15.61
N GLY A 610 8.47 -12.28 -16.43
CA GLY A 610 8.09 -12.09 -17.82
C GLY A 610 6.98 -11.06 -18.06
N PRO A 611 6.63 -10.81 -19.33
CA PRO A 611 5.64 -9.80 -19.71
C PRO A 611 4.28 -9.99 -19.04
N ALA A 612 3.55 -8.88 -18.88
CA ALA A 612 2.18 -8.91 -18.38
C ALA A 612 1.24 -9.69 -19.34
N VAL A 613 0.28 -10.39 -18.75
CA VAL A 613 -0.76 -11.18 -19.46
C VAL A 613 -2.11 -10.49 -19.37
N PHE A 614 -2.95 -10.73 -20.37
CA PHE A 614 -4.27 -10.08 -20.48
C PHE A 614 -5.37 -11.02 -19.99
N PRO A 615 -5.95 -10.77 -18.79
CA PRO A 615 -7.10 -11.56 -18.33
C PRO A 615 -8.33 -11.27 -19.18
N PRO A 616 -9.34 -12.17 -19.21
CA PRO A 616 -10.62 -11.86 -19.81
C PRO A 616 -11.26 -10.66 -19.11
N MET A 617 -11.78 -9.74 -19.89
CA MET A 617 -12.47 -8.55 -19.41
C MET A 617 -13.82 -8.40 -20.10
N PRO A 618 -14.84 -7.84 -19.43
CA PRO A 618 -16.13 -7.55 -20.05
C PRO A 618 -15.97 -6.63 -21.27
N GLU A 619 -16.63 -6.95 -22.38
CA GLU A 619 -16.56 -6.20 -23.65
C GLU A 619 -16.86 -4.69 -23.45
N VAL A 620 -17.83 -4.36 -22.56
CA VAL A 620 -18.20 -2.97 -22.25
C VAL A 620 -17.00 -2.18 -21.69
N VAL A 621 -16.15 -2.81 -20.86
CA VAL A 621 -14.97 -2.15 -20.29
C VAL A 621 -13.91 -1.94 -21.37
N ILE A 622 -13.73 -2.93 -22.25
CA ILE A 622 -12.79 -2.82 -23.38
C ILE A 622 -13.22 -1.68 -24.33
N GLN A 623 -14.51 -1.56 -24.61
CA GLN A 623 -15.06 -0.53 -25.50
C GLN A 623 -14.96 0.88 -24.92
N GLN A 624 -15.00 1.05 -23.58
CA GLN A 624 -14.87 2.34 -22.91
C GLN A 624 -13.43 2.85 -22.92
N SER A 625 -12.43 1.98 -23.08
CA SER A 625 -11.03 2.39 -23.19
C SER A 625 -10.73 3.01 -24.55
N TYR A 626 -10.08 4.20 -24.58
CA TYR A 626 -9.64 4.82 -25.82
C TYR A 626 -8.76 3.88 -26.65
N SER A 627 -7.85 3.17 -25.99
CA SER A 627 -7.05 2.11 -26.59
C SER A 627 -7.77 0.77 -26.48
N ARG A 628 -8.58 0.44 -27.48
CA ARG A 628 -9.36 -0.82 -27.58
C ARG A 628 -8.51 -2.10 -27.69
N TYR A 629 -7.21 -1.98 -27.47
CA TYR A 629 -6.29 -3.10 -27.56
C TYR A 629 -6.39 -3.96 -26.29
N HIS A 630 -7.18 -5.02 -26.39
CA HIS A 630 -7.26 -6.06 -25.37
C HIS A 630 -7.67 -7.38 -26.04
N HIS A 631 -6.73 -8.31 -26.10
CA HIS A 631 -6.97 -9.68 -26.53
C HIS A 631 -6.64 -10.59 -25.36
N PRO A 632 -7.62 -11.32 -24.79
CA PRO A 632 -7.36 -12.23 -23.67
C PRO A 632 -6.26 -13.24 -24.02
N SER A 633 -5.31 -13.41 -23.11
CA SER A 633 -4.25 -14.41 -23.22
C SER A 633 -4.85 -15.81 -23.26
N GLN A 634 -4.19 -16.75 -23.95
CA GLN A 634 -4.62 -18.12 -24.15
C GLN A 634 -3.68 -19.09 -23.41
N GLY A 635 -4.16 -20.34 -23.22
CA GLY A 635 -3.38 -21.38 -22.57
C GLY A 635 -2.99 -21.01 -21.13
N GLY A 636 -1.80 -21.40 -20.70
CA GLY A 636 -1.29 -21.12 -19.35
C GLY A 636 -1.22 -19.63 -18.99
N ASP A 637 -0.98 -18.75 -19.97
CA ASP A 637 -0.92 -17.30 -19.74
C ASP A 637 -2.26 -16.72 -19.25
N ARG A 638 -3.38 -17.33 -19.59
CA ARG A 638 -4.73 -16.95 -19.10
C ARG A 638 -4.86 -17.11 -17.59
N TYR A 639 -4.11 -18.04 -17.01
CA TYR A 639 -4.21 -18.47 -15.62
C TYR A 639 -2.98 -18.13 -14.77
N ARG A 640 -2.15 -17.21 -15.24
CA ARG A 640 -1.04 -16.72 -14.44
C ARG A 640 -1.53 -15.95 -13.20
N ARG A 641 -0.66 -15.86 -12.20
CA ARG A 641 -0.93 -15.12 -10.96
C ARG A 641 -1.37 -13.68 -11.23
N GLY A 642 -2.24 -13.15 -10.36
CA GLY A 642 -2.77 -11.79 -10.43
C GLY A 642 -1.69 -10.71 -10.51
N LEU A 643 -0.51 -10.93 -9.93
CA LEU A 643 0.66 -10.05 -10.04
C LEU A 643 1.09 -9.80 -11.51
N TYR A 644 0.87 -10.76 -12.40
CA TYR A 644 1.27 -10.69 -13.81
C TYR A 644 0.15 -10.23 -14.75
N THR A 645 -1.06 -9.98 -14.24
CA THR A 645 -2.16 -9.45 -15.04
C THR A 645 -1.88 -8.00 -15.43
N PHE A 646 -2.13 -7.66 -16.70
CA PHE A 646 -1.91 -6.34 -17.26
C PHE A 646 -2.75 -5.29 -16.51
N PHE A 647 -2.06 -4.30 -15.94
CA PHE A 647 -2.71 -3.22 -15.21
C PHE A 647 -2.73 -1.93 -16.02
N ARG A 648 -3.94 -1.55 -16.49
CA ARG A 648 -4.18 -0.29 -17.21
C ARG A 648 -4.75 0.75 -16.24
N ARG A 649 -4.13 1.93 -16.14
CA ARG A 649 -4.56 2.98 -15.19
C ARG A 649 -5.97 3.50 -15.46
N THR A 650 -6.32 3.76 -16.73
CA THR A 650 -7.61 4.35 -17.09
C THR A 650 -8.75 3.33 -17.20
N ALA A 651 -8.44 2.06 -17.34
CA ALA A 651 -9.40 0.96 -17.44
C ALA A 651 -8.81 -0.31 -16.79
N PRO A 652 -8.61 -0.30 -15.47
CA PRO A 652 -8.11 -1.47 -14.76
C PRO A 652 -9.14 -2.61 -14.79
N ASP A 653 -8.68 -3.84 -14.54
CA ASP A 653 -9.56 -5.00 -14.43
C ASP A 653 -10.63 -4.75 -13.35
N PRO A 654 -11.94 -4.77 -13.70
CA PRO A 654 -13.01 -4.53 -12.73
C PRO A 654 -12.98 -5.45 -11.52
N ASN A 655 -12.49 -6.69 -11.69
CA ASN A 655 -12.37 -7.62 -10.57
C ASN A 655 -11.33 -7.16 -9.55
N LEU A 656 -10.21 -6.57 -9.99
CA LEU A 656 -9.23 -6.00 -9.07
C LEU A 656 -9.83 -4.80 -8.33
N MET A 657 -10.53 -3.92 -9.05
CA MET A 657 -11.12 -2.70 -8.48
C MET A 657 -12.23 -2.98 -7.47
N VAL A 658 -13.09 -3.94 -7.74
CA VAL A 658 -14.18 -4.36 -6.82
C VAL A 658 -13.60 -4.86 -5.49
N PHE A 659 -12.39 -5.41 -5.49
CA PHE A 659 -11.67 -5.89 -4.32
C PHE A 659 -10.61 -4.89 -3.81
N ASP A 660 -10.83 -3.59 -4.00
CA ASP A 660 -10.06 -2.48 -3.44
C ASP A 660 -8.59 -2.43 -3.90
N CYS A 661 -8.29 -2.90 -5.11
CA CYS A 661 -6.96 -2.70 -5.70
C CYS A 661 -6.74 -1.20 -5.99
N PRO A 662 -5.60 -0.60 -5.62
CA PRO A 662 -5.29 0.79 -5.95
C PRO A 662 -5.22 1.04 -7.45
N ASP A 663 -5.58 2.26 -7.89
CA ASP A 663 -5.56 2.68 -9.29
C ASP A 663 -4.16 3.05 -9.82
N ALA A 664 -3.13 2.92 -9.00
CA ALA A 664 -1.75 3.29 -9.29
C ALA A 664 -1.53 4.78 -9.63
N SER A 665 -2.43 5.69 -9.22
CA SER A 665 -2.28 7.14 -9.39
C SER A 665 -1.39 7.77 -8.32
N ALA A 666 -1.40 7.22 -7.10
CA ALA A 666 -0.62 7.67 -5.96
C ALA A 666 -0.01 6.48 -5.20
N SER A 667 1.06 6.75 -4.43
CA SER A 667 1.69 5.74 -3.56
C SER A 667 0.70 5.30 -2.48
N GLN A 668 0.54 3.99 -2.30
CA GLN A 668 -0.36 3.40 -1.31
C GLN A 668 0.41 2.52 -0.34
N ALA A 669 0.37 2.85 0.95
CA ALA A 669 1.09 2.11 1.98
C ALA A 669 0.36 0.83 2.41
N LEU A 670 -0.93 0.93 2.65
CA LEU A 670 -1.85 -0.17 2.94
C LEU A 670 -3.12 0.03 2.12
N ARG A 671 -3.70 -1.04 1.63
CA ARG A 671 -4.97 -1.00 0.90
C ARG A 671 -6.14 -0.87 1.86
N GLY A 672 -7.19 -0.16 1.44
CA GLY A 672 -8.49 -0.24 2.09
C GLY A 672 -9.04 -1.66 2.01
N SER A 673 -9.98 -2.00 2.90
CA SER A 673 -10.72 -3.26 2.84
C SER A 673 -12.20 -2.96 3.01
N SER A 674 -12.96 -3.04 1.92
CA SER A 674 -14.41 -2.95 1.93
C SER A 674 -15.06 -4.32 1.93
N ASN A 675 -16.32 -4.39 2.33
CA ASN A 675 -17.16 -5.57 2.17
C ASN A 675 -18.50 -5.14 1.59
N ASN A 676 -18.77 -5.50 0.35
CA ASN A 676 -19.97 -5.10 -0.37
C ASN A 676 -20.51 -6.23 -1.26
N PRO A 677 -21.82 -6.21 -1.59
CA PRO A 677 -22.44 -7.27 -2.39
C PRO A 677 -21.85 -7.45 -3.78
N LEU A 678 -21.22 -6.42 -4.37
CA LEU A 678 -20.62 -6.51 -5.69
C LEU A 678 -19.45 -7.47 -5.72
N GLN A 679 -18.74 -7.64 -4.59
CA GLN A 679 -17.65 -8.60 -4.46
C GLN A 679 -18.13 -10.03 -4.59
N ALA A 680 -19.23 -10.39 -3.92
CA ALA A 680 -19.85 -11.70 -4.08
C ALA A 680 -20.35 -11.93 -5.50
N LEU A 681 -20.97 -10.92 -6.12
CA LEU A 681 -21.40 -10.99 -7.53
C LEU A 681 -20.23 -11.12 -8.50
N ALA A 682 -19.10 -10.47 -8.22
CA ALA A 682 -17.90 -10.59 -9.05
C ALA A 682 -17.35 -12.03 -9.04
N ILE A 683 -17.23 -12.68 -7.86
CA ILE A 683 -16.82 -14.08 -7.78
C ILE A 683 -17.81 -15.00 -8.51
N LEU A 684 -19.10 -14.74 -8.40
CA LEU A 684 -20.12 -15.57 -9.04
C LEU A 684 -20.17 -15.41 -10.57
N ASN A 685 -19.86 -14.23 -11.12
CA ASN A 685 -20.12 -13.90 -12.52
C ASN A 685 -18.87 -13.69 -13.38
N ASN A 686 -17.70 -13.54 -12.75
CA ASN A 686 -16.46 -13.38 -13.51
C ASN A 686 -16.07 -14.68 -14.20
N GLU A 687 -15.63 -14.57 -15.44
CA GLU A 687 -15.29 -15.70 -16.31
C GLU A 687 -14.21 -16.60 -15.71
N VAL A 688 -13.15 -16.02 -15.13
CA VAL A 688 -12.03 -16.78 -14.53
C VAL A 688 -12.46 -17.57 -13.30
N PHE A 689 -13.30 -16.98 -12.43
CA PHE A 689 -13.84 -17.71 -11.27
C PHE A 689 -14.82 -18.80 -11.69
N HIS A 690 -15.56 -18.57 -12.79
CA HIS A 690 -16.43 -19.60 -13.35
C HIS A 690 -15.60 -20.77 -13.91
N GLU A 691 -14.56 -20.51 -14.69
CA GLU A 691 -13.62 -21.53 -15.19
C GLU A 691 -12.94 -22.29 -14.04
N ALA A 692 -12.55 -21.58 -12.96
CA ALA A 692 -12.02 -22.22 -11.76
C ALA A 692 -13.05 -23.19 -11.13
N ALA A 693 -14.31 -22.79 -11.02
CA ALA A 693 -15.36 -23.66 -10.48
C ALA A 693 -15.64 -24.89 -11.38
N GLN A 694 -15.61 -24.72 -12.70
CA GLN A 694 -15.72 -25.83 -13.65
C GLN A 694 -14.57 -26.83 -13.52
N SER A 695 -13.34 -26.31 -13.42
CA SER A 695 -12.15 -27.15 -13.24
C SER A 695 -12.15 -27.86 -11.88
N LEU A 696 -12.62 -27.20 -10.80
CA LEU A 696 -12.81 -27.83 -9.49
C LEU A 696 -13.78 -29.03 -9.57
N ALA A 697 -14.94 -28.82 -10.18
CA ALA A 697 -15.91 -29.89 -10.37
C ALA A 697 -15.32 -31.04 -11.18
N GLN A 698 -14.57 -30.77 -12.25
CA GLN A 698 -13.90 -31.78 -13.06
C GLN A 698 -12.81 -32.53 -12.27
N ARG A 699 -12.01 -31.85 -11.43
CA ARG A 699 -11.01 -32.51 -10.56
C ARG A 699 -11.64 -33.47 -9.58
N LEU A 700 -12.76 -33.08 -8.92
CA LEU A 700 -13.49 -33.94 -8.00
C LEU A 700 -14.08 -35.16 -8.73
N TRP A 701 -14.52 -34.95 -9.96
CA TRP A 701 -15.10 -36.06 -10.78
C TRP A 701 -14.05 -37.07 -11.22
N ASN A 702 -12.85 -36.58 -11.58
CA ASN A 702 -11.78 -37.42 -12.06
C ASN A 702 -11.04 -38.17 -10.94
N ASP A 703 -11.24 -37.76 -9.64
CA ASP A 703 -10.65 -38.44 -8.50
C ASP A 703 -11.36 -39.75 -8.21
N SER A 704 -10.76 -40.85 -8.64
CA SER A 704 -11.33 -42.21 -8.53
C SER A 704 -11.57 -42.65 -7.08
N ASP A 705 -10.95 -42.02 -6.10
CA ASP A 705 -11.08 -42.36 -4.68
C ASP A 705 -12.32 -41.75 -4.03
N LEU A 706 -12.93 -40.75 -4.67
CA LEU A 706 -14.12 -40.05 -4.20
C LEU A 706 -15.43 -40.69 -4.70
N LYS A 707 -16.04 -41.54 -3.87
CA LYS A 707 -17.25 -42.27 -4.22
C LYS A 707 -18.55 -41.62 -3.76
N THR A 708 -18.48 -40.77 -2.74
CA THR A 708 -19.64 -40.12 -2.11
C THR A 708 -19.55 -38.61 -2.15
N ASP A 709 -20.72 -37.95 -2.11
CA ASP A 709 -20.77 -36.48 -2.01
C ASP A 709 -20.04 -35.93 -0.80
N HIS A 710 -20.14 -36.64 0.33
CA HIS A 710 -19.41 -36.24 1.55
C HIS A 710 -17.88 -36.31 1.34
N GLN A 711 -17.36 -37.34 0.66
CA GLN A 711 -15.93 -37.43 0.37
C GLN A 711 -15.48 -36.29 -0.57
N ARG A 712 -16.28 -35.95 -1.58
CA ARG A 712 -15.99 -34.83 -2.48
C ARG A 712 -16.03 -33.49 -1.76
N LEU A 713 -17.02 -33.26 -0.90
CA LEU A 713 -17.10 -32.07 -0.08
C LEU A 713 -15.90 -31.96 0.87
N THR A 714 -15.51 -33.05 1.53
CA THR A 714 -14.32 -33.11 2.38
C THR A 714 -13.07 -32.72 1.60
N ARG A 715 -12.90 -33.26 0.40
CA ARG A 715 -11.75 -32.95 -0.45
C ARG A 715 -11.71 -31.48 -0.85
N LEU A 716 -12.84 -30.83 -1.13
CA LEU A 716 -12.90 -29.38 -1.39
C LEU A 716 -12.44 -28.58 -0.16
N PHE A 717 -12.88 -28.97 1.03
CA PHE A 717 -12.49 -28.32 2.27
C PHE A 717 -11.01 -28.53 2.58
N GLU A 718 -10.46 -29.73 2.32
CA GLU A 718 -9.03 -30.01 2.45
C GLU A 718 -8.19 -29.10 1.53
N TRP A 719 -8.59 -28.93 0.26
CA TRP A 719 -7.87 -28.09 -0.69
C TRP A 719 -7.92 -26.59 -0.32
N GLY A 720 -9.06 -26.07 0.13
CA GLY A 720 -9.25 -24.64 0.41
C GLY A 720 -8.88 -24.23 1.84
N PHE A 721 -9.09 -25.13 2.81
CA PHE A 721 -9.03 -24.79 4.24
C PHE A 721 -8.12 -25.73 5.06
N GLY A 722 -7.59 -26.80 4.48
CA GLY A 722 -6.74 -27.79 5.16
C GLY A 722 -7.45 -28.62 6.24
N ARG A 723 -8.77 -28.68 6.20
CA ARG A 723 -9.60 -29.42 7.15
C ARG A 723 -10.83 -30.04 6.49
N ALA A 724 -11.42 -31.00 7.13
CA ALA A 724 -12.75 -31.48 6.76
C ALA A 724 -13.82 -30.40 7.11
N PRO A 725 -14.99 -30.42 6.45
CA PRO A 725 -16.14 -29.63 6.86
C PRO A 725 -16.60 -30.07 8.26
N SER A 726 -17.05 -29.13 9.09
CA SER A 726 -17.78 -29.47 10.31
C SER A 726 -19.13 -30.10 9.97
N GLU A 727 -19.74 -30.85 10.92
CA GLU A 727 -21.08 -31.43 10.76
C GLU A 727 -22.09 -30.35 10.31
N LYS A 728 -22.05 -29.17 10.96
CA LYS A 728 -22.93 -28.05 10.62
C LYS A 728 -22.74 -27.55 9.18
N GLU A 729 -21.49 -27.46 8.69
CA GLU A 729 -21.18 -27.05 7.31
C GLU A 729 -21.68 -28.13 6.34
N ALA A 730 -21.45 -29.41 6.61
CA ALA A 730 -21.91 -30.51 5.79
C ALA A 730 -23.45 -30.58 5.72
N ASP A 731 -24.13 -30.41 6.85
CA ASP A 731 -25.59 -30.40 6.96
C ASP A 731 -26.23 -29.22 6.20
N MET A 732 -25.52 -28.08 6.05
CA MET A 732 -26.02 -26.97 5.25
C MET A 732 -25.72 -27.15 3.75
N ILE A 733 -24.56 -27.67 3.39
CA ILE A 733 -24.07 -27.68 2.02
C ILE A 733 -24.63 -28.90 1.23
N LEU A 734 -24.68 -30.10 1.81
CA LEU A 734 -25.16 -31.29 1.10
C LEU A 734 -26.62 -31.21 0.64
N PRO A 735 -27.59 -30.66 1.42
CA PRO A 735 -28.94 -30.41 0.95
C PRO A 735 -29.02 -29.43 -0.22
N LEU A 736 -28.13 -28.38 -0.25
CA LEU A 736 -28.06 -27.46 -1.38
C LEU A 736 -27.55 -28.16 -2.64
N LEU A 737 -26.59 -29.07 -2.53
CA LEU A 737 -26.13 -29.90 -3.65
C LEU A 737 -27.27 -30.75 -4.17
N ALA A 738 -28.03 -31.43 -3.28
CA ALA A 738 -29.17 -32.28 -3.68
C ALA A 738 -30.27 -31.46 -4.39
N ALA A 739 -30.60 -30.28 -3.88
CA ALA A 739 -31.58 -29.38 -4.51
C ALA A 739 -31.08 -28.85 -5.86
N THR A 740 -29.80 -28.51 -5.97
CA THR A 740 -29.21 -28.08 -7.25
C THR A 740 -29.23 -29.20 -8.28
N ARG A 741 -28.91 -30.43 -7.88
CA ARG A 741 -28.98 -31.65 -8.72
C ARG A 741 -30.38 -31.89 -9.24
N ALA A 742 -31.41 -31.78 -8.40
CA ALA A 742 -32.82 -31.92 -8.82
C ALA A 742 -33.17 -30.84 -9.86
N TYR A 743 -32.82 -29.58 -9.57
CA TYR A 743 -33.10 -28.47 -10.49
C TYR A 743 -32.40 -28.64 -11.85
N THR A 744 -31.13 -29.01 -11.89
CA THR A 744 -30.36 -29.21 -13.11
C THR A 744 -30.90 -30.39 -13.93
N GLY A 745 -31.47 -31.41 -13.27
CA GLY A 745 -32.17 -32.52 -13.91
C GLY A 745 -33.48 -32.10 -14.58
N GLU A 746 -34.23 -31.18 -13.98
CA GLU A 746 -35.49 -30.64 -14.48
C GLU A 746 -35.30 -29.60 -15.59
N HIS A 747 -34.13 -28.93 -15.68
CA HIS A 747 -33.83 -27.81 -16.58
C HIS A 747 -32.58 -28.05 -17.42
N PRO A 748 -32.56 -29.07 -18.29
CA PRO A 748 -31.39 -29.43 -19.09
C PRO A 748 -30.97 -28.33 -20.08
N ASP A 749 -31.90 -27.47 -20.49
CA ASP A 749 -31.66 -26.30 -21.34
C ASP A 749 -30.75 -25.25 -20.71
N GLN A 750 -30.68 -25.20 -19.38
CA GLN A 750 -29.84 -24.26 -18.62
C GLN A 750 -28.44 -24.81 -18.29
N LEU A 751 -28.19 -26.08 -18.56
CA LEU A 751 -26.92 -26.74 -18.28
C LEU A 751 -25.74 -26.11 -19.04
N SER A 752 -25.96 -25.62 -20.25
CA SER A 752 -24.92 -24.98 -21.07
C SER A 752 -24.26 -23.77 -20.41
N ALA A 753 -24.97 -23.09 -19.52
CA ALA A 753 -24.43 -21.96 -18.75
C ALA A 753 -23.49 -22.39 -17.62
N LEU A 754 -23.51 -23.62 -17.18
CA LEU A 754 -22.72 -24.19 -16.10
C LEU A 754 -21.62 -25.14 -16.58
N GLN A 755 -21.72 -25.66 -17.80
CA GLN A 755 -20.83 -26.70 -18.33
C GLN A 755 -19.59 -26.12 -19.05
N ALA A 756 -18.46 -26.82 -18.92
CA ALA A 756 -17.33 -26.67 -19.83
C ALA A 756 -17.68 -27.29 -21.19
N SER A 757 -17.12 -26.76 -22.27
CA SER A 757 -17.49 -27.00 -23.67
C SER A 757 -17.35 -28.43 -24.22
N ASP A 758 -16.89 -29.42 -23.44
CA ASP A 758 -16.55 -30.79 -23.92
C ASP A 758 -17.35 -31.88 -23.20
N LEU A 759 -18.67 -31.90 -23.32
CA LEU A 759 -19.48 -32.96 -22.73
C LEU A 759 -20.13 -33.84 -23.80
N SER A 760 -19.48 -34.95 -24.08
CA SER A 760 -20.00 -35.99 -24.97
C SER A 760 -20.96 -37.00 -24.29
N GLU A 761 -21.15 -36.97 -22.96
CA GLU A 761 -21.99 -37.91 -22.22
C GLU A 761 -23.10 -37.18 -21.45
N MET A 762 -24.33 -37.22 -22.00
CA MET A 762 -25.50 -36.51 -21.43
C MET A 762 -25.94 -37.01 -20.04
N ASP A 763 -25.71 -38.24 -19.66
CA ASP A 763 -26.18 -38.82 -18.38
C ASP A 763 -25.47 -38.23 -17.15
N GLN A 764 -24.31 -37.59 -17.29
CA GLN A 764 -23.55 -36.98 -16.19
C GLN A 764 -23.55 -35.46 -16.15
N ALA A 765 -24.18 -34.82 -17.15
CA ALA A 765 -24.17 -33.40 -17.35
C ALA A 765 -24.84 -32.65 -16.19
N SER A 766 -26.00 -33.13 -15.71
CA SER A 766 -26.72 -32.56 -14.57
C SER A 766 -25.92 -32.63 -13.28
N GLU A 767 -25.27 -33.76 -13.03
CA GLU A 767 -24.43 -33.99 -11.85
C GLU A 767 -23.23 -33.06 -11.82
N ARG A 768 -22.51 -32.92 -12.95
CA ARG A 768 -21.36 -32.01 -13.06
C ARG A 768 -21.79 -30.57 -12.87
N ALA A 769 -22.90 -30.13 -13.45
CA ALA A 769 -23.46 -28.80 -13.30
C ALA A 769 -23.78 -28.49 -11.82
N ALA A 770 -24.30 -29.44 -11.07
CA ALA A 770 -24.57 -29.29 -9.65
C ALA A 770 -23.26 -29.06 -8.85
N TRP A 771 -22.22 -29.82 -9.18
CA TRP A 771 -20.89 -29.60 -8.55
C TRP A 771 -20.21 -28.28 -8.97
N VAL A 772 -20.40 -27.80 -10.20
CA VAL A 772 -19.93 -26.46 -10.62
C VAL A 772 -20.64 -25.39 -9.79
N ALA A 773 -21.96 -25.49 -9.62
CA ALA A 773 -22.72 -24.55 -8.80
C ALA A 773 -22.24 -24.56 -7.33
N LEU A 774 -21.97 -25.74 -6.77
CA LEU A 774 -21.43 -25.89 -5.43
C LEU A 774 -20.00 -25.32 -5.32
N ALA A 775 -19.13 -25.57 -6.30
CA ALA A 775 -17.78 -25.01 -6.32
C ALA A 775 -17.81 -23.48 -6.33
N ARG A 776 -18.72 -22.86 -7.09
CA ARG A 776 -18.93 -21.38 -7.06
C ARG A 776 -19.35 -20.89 -5.67
N LEU A 777 -20.20 -21.64 -4.96
CA LEU A 777 -20.56 -21.32 -3.58
C LEU A 777 -19.34 -21.39 -2.66
N ILE A 778 -18.54 -22.46 -2.75
CA ILE A 778 -17.34 -22.63 -1.90
C ILE A 778 -16.32 -21.51 -2.12
N LEU A 779 -16.07 -21.11 -3.38
CA LEU A 779 -15.17 -19.99 -3.70
C LEU A 779 -15.70 -18.64 -3.18
N ASN A 780 -16.99 -18.54 -2.83
CA ASN A 780 -17.62 -17.33 -2.30
C ASN A 780 -17.89 -17.39 -0.80
N LEU A 781 -17.47 -18.46 -0.12
CA LEU A 781 -17.58 -18.55 1.33
C LEU A 781 -16.66 -17.50 1.99
N ASP A 782 -17.16 -16.89 3.05
CA ASP A 782 -16.40 -15.95 3.85
C ASP A 782 -15.05 -16.55 4.34
N ALA A 783 -15.01 -17.81 4.76
CA ALA A 783 -13.79 -18.53 5.11
C ALA A 783 -12.79 -18.66 3.93
N PHE A 784 -13.28 -18.66 2.67
CA PHE A 784 -12.40 -18.71 1.50
C PHE A 784 -11.75 -17.35 1.23
N ILE A 785 -12.55 -16.28 1.27
CA ILE A 785 -12.11 -14.93 0.90
C ILE A 785 -11.39 -14.19 2.03
N THR A 786 -11.40 -14.73 3.26
CA THR A 786 -10.75 -14.12 4.42
C THR A 786 -9.52 -14.89 4.87
N ARG A 787 -8.60 -14.14 5.46
CA ARG A 787 -7.44 -14.62 6.21
C ARG A 787 -7.79 -14.50 7.71
N GLU A 788 -7.82 -15.64 8.40
CA GLU A 788 -8.11 -15.76 9.83
C GLU A 788 -6.86 -15.71 10.70
#